data_362d6f2fb1a876c005b85177d616ae77
#
_entry.id   362d6f2fb1a876c005b85177d616ae77
#
_cell.length_a   1.000
_cell.length_b   1.000
_cell.length_c   1.000
_cell.angle_alpha   90.00
_cell.angle_beta   90.00
_cell.angle_gamma   90.00
#
_symmetry.space_group_name_H-M   'P 1'
#
loop_
_entity.id
_entity.type
_entity.pdbx_description
1 polymer ?
#
loop_
_entity_poly.entity_id
_entity_poly.type
_entity_poly.pdbx_seq_one_letter_code
_entity_poly.pdbx_strand_id
1 'polypeptide(L)'
;MRNIIFLYFLILGSTLYPQGGTISGVVQNEKGKPLVGANVILKNTVLGAASDHQGNYIIHKVPVGKPYQLSAMYIGHRTVTRDVLLQEGEVLTADFIMKQSLIDLDEIVVSASFSERKKRAQASPVTLISQDELRRLPLRSVDEVLSGKVPGGYANLPHRPGQNNYAFTLRGGTSGAGRPLGDVKIYVDGVELLGFDVQSNPGIADFIDPSDIEKVEIVRGPMGSTLHGANAQSGIIHIFTKRGSGTKKTVMRMKMARKNTAAPILKDFKGNDNVIGQELSFSLSGRSTSDISYNLGANSTVDEEVMPSNGKNIEVLKLHGALNARMGSAKIDIKTFQSWGEQGFISNLFHLLKYQEERGWTDAPGHWADSVSDGSIKYYKPGFSLNFTHNFNPNWYQTLIIGNDTRQSLYRKWGSSGSGSYLKHDWNRTTMNYFWHFKKEFPNLLELDVTAGVQRTQSSNVRLSGTVDEEKDQYYYDDFEDASLVDQSNSNMGYYAEAVLGYQERIFLTVGERMEENEYFGKDYGRHFSPRIGLSYIWELGGLICKTRAAWGGGGINPPQAMQALPSESSYSINIGNPNLRPERQSGYEIGGDFYIGDNFFLEVTYFDQLFLDGIQNDPSINDPATLKQEYWYINFGEIINKGWEFAVKTRFGPLDINATYSILDSRWGQDSIRQNDLVYEGFFDKGVRRNDVPTSTANLSLAYSLPGITPENRKGGSLVIDLNYIGEKKGRDWLLYYDGFYNPDVDPFSYYSKDVLINYKPYVTVRLRCNYWFTNNLAAYLDIRNLTEHEDISRAITQPALGRQMVFGLDLEF
;
A
#
# COMPACT_ATOMS: atom_id res chain seq x y z
N MET A 1 -26.23 38.63 -0.32
CA MET A 1 -26.72 37.87 -1.47
C MET A 1 -25.84 36.61 -1.70
N ARG A 2 -25.61 35.80 -0.66
CA ARG A 2 -24.73 34.62 -0.76
C ARG A 2 -25.33 33.32 -0.19
N ASN A 3 -26.59 33.33 0.22
CA ASN A 3 -27.26 32.19 0.87
C ASN A 3 -28.52 31.69 0.19
N ILE A 4 -28.78 32.04 -1.08
CA ILE A 4 -30.04 31.68 -1.79
C ILE A 4 -29.81 30.65 -2.90
N ILE A 5 -28.57 30.31 -3.26
CA ILE A 5 -28.28 29.36 -4.34
C ILE A 5 -28.33 27.89 -3.90
N PHE A 6 -28.31 27.61 -2.62
CA PHE A 6 -28.34 26.22 -2.11
C PHE A 6 -29.74 25.60 -1.95
N LEU A 7 -30.79 26.39 -2.07
CA LEU A 7 -32.17 25.94 -1.85
C LEU A 7 -32.97 25.63 -3.16
N TYR A 8 -32.42 25.91 -4.32
CA TYR A 8 -33.13 25.73 -5.62
C TYR A 8 -32.89 24.35 -6.25
N PHE A 9 -32.07 23.47 -5.68
CA PHE A 9 -31.84 22.11 -6.20
C PHE A 9 -32.65 21.00 -5.51
N LEU A 10 -33.55 21.34 -4.59
CA LEU A 10 -34.28 20.38 -3.78
C LEU A 10 -35.77 20.20 -4.16
N ILE A 11 -36.27 20.93 -5.13
CA ILE A 11 -37.68 20.81 -5.54
C ILE A 11 -37.76 20.74 -7.07
N LEU A 12 -37.60 19.53 -7.63
CA LEU A 12 -38.18 19.15 -8.93
C LEU A 12 -38.00 17.65 -9.15
N GLY A 13 -39.10 16.91 -9.05
CA GLY A 13 -39.14 15.56 -9.61
C GLY A 13 -39.92 14.50 -8.84
N SER A 14 -41.13 14.79 -8.44
CA SER A 14 -42.10 13.70 -8.27
C SER A 14 -42.62 13.28 -9.65
N THR A 15 -41.80 12.54 -10.39
CA THR A 15 -42.29 11.81 -11.56
C THR A 15 -42.96 10.54 -11.07
N LEU A 16 -44.21 10.34 -11.43
CA LEU A 16 -44.91 9.06 -11.34
C LEU A 16 -44.09 7.99 -12.04
N TYR A 17 -43.38 7.14 -11.23
CA TYR A 17 -42.69 5.98 -11.77
C TYR A 17 -43.72 4.91 -12.13
N PRO A 18 -43.66 4.33 -13.31
CA PRO A 18 -44.48 3.15 -13.63
C PRO A 18 -44.12 2.04 -12.64
N GLN A 19 -45.11 1.23 -12.26
CA GLN A 19 -44.92 0.07 -11.39
C GLN A 19 -43.99 -0.91 -12.13
N GLY A 20 -42.71 -0.96 -11.78
CA GLY A 20 -41.74 -1.88 -12.37
C GLY A 20 -41.87 -3.30 -11.83
N GLY A 21 -41.32 -4.27 -12.52
CA GLY A 21 -41.22 -5.65 -12.04
C GLY A 21 -40.18 -5.83 -10.92
N THR A 22 -40.11 -7.02 -10.39
CA THR A 22 -39.11 -7.42 -9.39
C THR A 22 -38.37 -8.66 -9.88
N ILE A 23 -37.02 -8.69 -9.73
CA ILE A 23 -36.20 -9.88 -9.96
C ILE A 23 -35.71 -10.36 -8.61
N SER A 24 -35.87 -11.67 -8.32
CA SER A 24 -35.32 -12.31 -7.13
C SER A 24 -34.66 -13.64 -7.52
N GLY A 25 -33.83 -14.18 -6.65
CA GLY A 25 -33.19 -15.48 -6.89
C GLY A 25 -32.10 -15.76 -5.87
N VAL A 26 -31.39 -16.87 -6.08
CA VAL A 26 -30.29 -17.32 -5.24
C VAL A 26 -29.00 -17.35 -6.05
N VAL A 27 -27.90 -16.87 -5.46
CA VAL A 27 -26.55 -17.00 -6.00
C VAL A 27 -25.80 -18.03 -5.17
N GLN A 28 -25.37 -19.13 -5.83
CA GLN A 28 -24.65 -20.22 -5.18
C GLN A 28 -23.51 -20.74 -6.05
N ASN A 29 -22.56 -21.45 -5.44
CA ASN A 29 -21.53 -22.13 -6.20
C ASN A 29 -22.00 -23.51 -6.72
N GLU A 30 -21.17 -24.23 -7.49
CA GLU A 30 -21.46 -25.54 -8.06
C GLU A 30 -21.77 -26.62 -7.00
N LYS A 31 -21.37 -26.39 -5.74
CA LYS A 31 -21.63 -27.29 -4.61
C LYS A 31 -22.91 -26.91 -3.83
N GLY A 32 -23.71 -26.00 -4.38
CA GLY A 32 -24.92 -25.50 -3.72
C GLY A 32 -24.67 -24.56 -2.53
N LYS A 33 -23.41 -24.15 -2.29
CA LYS A 33 -23.09 -23.22 -1.20
C LYS A 33 -23.47 -21.80 -1.60
N PRO A 34 -24.24 -21.06 -0.76
CA PRO A 34 -24.58 -19.68 -1.00
C PRO A 34 -23.34 -18.80 -1.13
N LEU A 35 -23.31 -17.90 -2.08
CA LEU A 35 -22.28 -16.89 -2.26
C LEU A 35 -22.79 -15.56 -1.67
N VAL A 36 -22.26 -15.21 -0.53
CA VAL A 36 -22.68 -14.03 0.24
C VAL A 36 -22.00 -12.78 -0.28
N GLY A 37 -22.77 -11.74 -0.63
CA GLY A 37 -22.22 -10.50 -1.17
C GLY A 37 -21.94 -10.57 -2.66
N ALA A 38 -22.44 -11.60 -3.38
CA ALA A 38 -22.38 -11.61 -4.84
C ALA A 38 -23.21 -10.45 -5.39
N ASN A 39 -22.63 -9.64 -6.28
CA ASN A 39 -23.29 -8.53 -6.90
C ASN A 39 -24.11 -9.01 -8.10
N VAL A 40 -25.43 -8.84 -8.04
CA VAL A 40 -26.33 -9.09 -9.17
C VAL A 40 -26.79 -7.75 -9.71
N ILE A 41 -26.40 -7.44 -10.94
CA ILE A 41 -26.67 -6.15 -11.58
C ILE A 41 -27.47 -6.34 -12.86
N LEU A 42 -28.40 -5.43 -13.11
CA LEU A 42 -29.08 -5.32 -14.38
C LEU A 42 -28.25 -4.42 -15.30
N LYS A 43 -27.58 -5.00 -16.30
CA LYS A 43 -26.67 -4.25 -17.19
C LYS A 43 -27.38 -3.04 -17.82
N ASN A 44 -26.61 -1.98 -18.03
CA ASN A 44 -27.09 -0.71 -18.58
C ASN A 44 -28.18 -0.05 -17.72
N THR A 45 -28.22 -0.35 -16.41
CA THR A 45 -29.06 0.30 -15.41
C THR A 45 -28.28 0.54 -14.13
N VAL A 46 -28.82 1.34 -13.22
CA VAL A 46 -28.28 1.52 -11.86
C VAL A 46 -28.85 0.47 -10.88
N LEU A 47 -29.62 -0.49 -11.38
CA LEU A 47 -30.31 -1.47 -10.55
C LEU A 47 -29.42 -2.68 -10.31
N GLY A 48 -29.34 -3.09 -9.06
CA GLY A 48 -28.63 -4.29 -8.63
C GLY A 48 -28.83 -4.53 -7.16
N ALA A 49 -28.47 -5.73 -6.72
CA ALA A 49 -28.50 -6.15 -5.33
C ALA A 49 -27.32 -7.06 -5.01
N ALA A 50 -26.81 -6.99 -3.81
CA ALA A 50 -25.89 -7.99 -3.29
C ALA A 50 -26.66 -9.14 -2.65
N SER A 51 -26.20 -10.38 -2.84
CA SER A 51 -26.81 -11.55 -2.23
C SER A 51 -26.59 -11.58 -0.72
N ASP A 52 -27.58 -12.07 0.01
CA ASP A 52 -27.56 -12.24 1.47
C ASP A 52 -26.78 -13.50 1.92
N HIS A 53 -26.84 -13.81 3.23
CA HIS A 53 -26.15 -14.96 3.83
C HIS A 53 -26.67 -16.31 3.34
N GLN A 54 -27.87 -16.38 2.78
CA GLN A 54 -28.45 -17.54 2.15
C GLN A 54 -28.26 -17.52 0.63
N GLY A 55 -27.55 -16.49 0.10
CA GLY A 55 -27.33 -16.28 -1.31
C GLY A 55 -28.51 -15.58 -2.00
N ASN A 56 -29.59 -15.23 -1.29
CA ASN A 56 -30.75 -14.60 -1.91
C ASN A 56 -30.45 -13.16 -2.28
N TYR A 57 -31.03 -12.70 -3.39
CA TYR A 57 -31.01 -11.31 -3.80
C TYR A 57 -32.40 -10.88 -4.31
N ILE A 58 -32.69 -9.60 -4.22
CA ILE A 58 -33.92 -9.00 -4.73
C ILE A 58 -33.59 -7.64 -5.35
N ILE A 59 -34.04 -7.42 -6.60
CA ILE A 59 -33.94 -6.15 -7.32
C ILE A 59 -35.35 -5.65 -7.57
N HIS A 60 -35.72 -4.54 -6.97
CA HIS A 60 -37.05 -3.92 -7.10
C HIS A 60 -37.05 -2.86 -8.22
N LYS A 61 -38.26 -2.50 -8.70
CA LYS A 61 -38.48 -1.45 -9.68
C LYS A 61 -37.71 -1.66 -10.99
N VAL A 62 -37.63 -2.91 -11.44
CA VAL A 62 -36.99 -3.25 -12.72
C VAL A 62 -37.87 -2.73 -13.86
N PRO A 63 -37.33 -1.94 -14.79
CA PRO A 63 -38.13 -1.44 -15.93
C PRO A 63 -38.60 -2.61 -16.80
N VAL A 64 -39.80 -2.53 -17.28
CA VAL A 64 -40.49 -3.59 -18.04
C VAL A 64 -40.56 -3.30 -19.52
N GLY A 65 -40.90 -4.32 -20.32
CA GLY A 65 -41.23 -4.16 -21.74
C GLY A 65 -40.06 -4.18 -22.72
N LYS A 66 -38.83 -4.38 -22.23
CA LYS A 66 -37.62 -4.61 -23.05
C LYS A 66 -36.70 -5.64 -22.44
N PRO A 67 -35.91 -6.37 -23.23
CA PRO A 67 -34.95 -7.32 -22.71
C PRO A 67 -33.78 -6.61 -22.00
N TYR A 68 -33.32 -7.21 -20.91
CA TYR A 68 -32.13 -6.78 -20.14
C TYR A 68 -31.19 -7.95 -19.92
N GLN A 69 -29.94 -7.67 -19.69
CA GLN A 69 -28.96 -8.64 -19.22
C GLN A 69 -28.77 -8.53 -17.70
N LEU A 70 -29.07 -9.61 -17.00
CA LEU A 70 -28.83 -9.75 -15.58
C LEU A 70 -27.53 -10.50 -15.36
N SER A 71 -26.56 -9.87 -14.69
CA SER A 71 -25.23 -10.44 -14.45
C SER A 71 -24.97 -10.63 -12.96
N ALA A 72 -24.58 -11.85 -12.56
CA ALA A 72 -24.08 -12.15 -11.22
C ALA A 72 -22.56 -12.17 -11.25
N MET A 73 -21.94 -11.40 -10.34
CA MET A 73 -20.51 -11.25 -10.19
C MET A 73 -20.12 -11.55 -8.74
N TYR A 74 -19.08 -12.35 -8.54
CA TYR A 74 -18.53 -12.64 -7.23
C TYR A 74 -17.03 -12.89 -7.34
N ILE A 75 -16.24 -12.25 -6.48
CA ILE A 75 -14.79 -12.33 -6.52
C ILE A 75 -14.35 -13.79 -6.39
N GLY A 76 -13.45 -14.25 -7.30
CA GLY A 76 -13.01 -15.63 -7.36
C GLY A 76 -14.00 -16.60 -8.02
N HIS A 77 -15.03 -16.07 -8.69
CA HIS A 77 -16.00 -16.88 -9.45
C HIS A 77 -16.23 -16.26 -10.83
N ARG A 78 -16.45 -17.11 -11.82
CA ARG A 78 -16.77 -16.66 -13.19
C ARG A 78 -18.11 -15.94 -13.22
N THR A 79 -18.14 -14.73 -13.78
CA THR A 79 -19.36 -13.96 -14.00
C THR A 79 -20.36 -14.73 -14.86
N VAL A 80 -21.61 -14.80 -14.41
CA VAL A 80 -22.70 -15.45 -15.14
C VAL A 80 -23.70 -14.39 -15.55
N THR A 81 -24.06 -14.34 -16.84
CA THR A 81 -25.04 -13.40 -17.39
C THR A 81 -26.21 -14.17 -17.99
N ARG A 82 -27.44 -13.64 -17.77
CA ARG A 82 -28.69 -14.15 -18.35
C ARG A 82 -29.51 -13.02 -18.93
N ASP A 83 -30.16 -13.29 -20.07
CA ASP A 83 -31.15 -12.36 -20.61
C ASP A 83 -32.47 -12.51 -19.82
N VAL A 84 -33.06 -11.41 -19.46
CA VAL A 84 -34.32 -11.33 -18.71
C VAL A 84 -35.27 -10.33 -19.37
N LEU A 85 -36.55 -10.67 -19.41
CA LEU A 85 -37.64 -9.80 -19.92
C LEU A 85 -38.75 -9.85 -18.89
N LEU A 86 -39.17 -8.70 -18.37
CA LEU A 86 -40.24 -8.60 -17.38
C LEU A 86 -41.46 -7.90 -17.90
N GLN A 87 -42.59 -8.36 -17.43
CA GLN A 87 -43.89 -7.70 -17.59
C GLN A 87 -44.23 -6.85 -16.36
N GLU A 88 -45.22 -5.98 -16.47
CA GLU A 88 -45.62 -5.09 -15.38
C GLU A 88 -46.14 -5.89 -14.17
N GLY A 89 -45.59 -5.61 -12.98
CA GLY A 89 -45.95 -6.30 -11.75
C GLY A 89 -45.36 -7.72 -11.60
N GLU A 90 -44.59 -8.22 -12.57
CA GLU A 90 -44.03 -9.56 -12.54
C GLU A 90 -42.88 -9.69 -11.51
N VAL A 91 -42.86 -10.83 -10.81
CA VAL A 91 -41.75 -11.26 -9.99
C VAL A 91 -41.04 -12.41 -10.72
N LEU A 92 -39.90 -12.09 -11.36
CA LEU A 92 -39.07 -13.08 -12.07
C LEU A 92 -38.06 -13.72 -11.11
N THR A 93 -38.03 -15.05 -11.07
CA THR A 93 -36.99 -15.77 -10.33
C THR A 93 -35.80 -16.10 -11.25
N ALA A 94 -34.62 -15.68 -10.88
CA ALA A 94 -33.37 -15.93 -11.63
C ALA A 94 -32.25 -16.40 -10.70
N ASP A 95 -32.01 -17.70 -10.64
CA ASP A 95 -30.96 -18.31 -9.81
C ASP A 95 -29.65 -18.37 -10.57
N PHE A 96 -28.53 -18.14 -9.89
CA PHE A 96 -27.18 -18.21 -10.45
C PHE A 96 -26.37 -19.29 -9.77
N ILE A 97 -25.84 -20.23 -10.58
CA ILE A 97 -24.80 -21.17 -10.16
C ILE A 97 -23.48 -20.66 -10.72
N MET A 98 -22.60 -20.20 -9.84
CA MET A 98 -21.32 -19.62 -10.24
C MET A 98 -20.19 -20.62 -10.05
N LYS A 99 -19.40 -20.81 -11.10
CA LYS A 99 -18.19 -21.64 -11.05
C LYS A 99 -17.08 -20.87 -10.36
N GLN A 100 -16.40 -21.53 -9.45
CA GLN A 100 -15.19 -20.98 -8.86
C GLN A 100 -14.13 -20.86 -9.95
N SER A 101 -13.58 -19.68 -10.14
CA SER A 101 -12.51 -19.40 -11.10
C SER A 101 -11.42 -18.64 -10.38
N LEU A 102 -10.17 -19.04 -10.55
CA LEU A 102 -9.02 -18.23 -10.12
C LEU A 102 -8.84 -17.00 -11.03
N ILE A 103 -9.65 -16.93 -12.09
CA ILE A 103 -9.37 -16.13 -13.27
C ILE A 103 -10.67 -15.49 -13.72
N ASP A 104 -10.80 -14.20 -13.52
CA ASP A 104 -11.90 -13.42 -14.07
C ASP A 104 -11.34 -12.21 -14.86
N LEU A 105 -11.43 -12.28 -16.21
CA LEU A 105 -11.12 -11.17 -17.09
C LEU A 105 -12.14 -10.03 -16.96
N ASP A 106 -13.33 -10.34 -16.44
CA ASP A 106 -14.38 -9.39 -16.18
C ASP A 106 -14.36 -8.81 -14.77
N GLU A 107 -13.35 -9.22 -13.98
CA GLU A 107 -13.10 -8.66 -12.66
C GLU A 107 -12.93 -7.15 -12.73
N ILE A 108 -13.66 -6.45 -11.85
CA ILE A 108 -13.69 -4.99 -11.83
C ILE A 108 -12.50 -4.46 -11.02
N VAL A 109 -11.70 -3.63 -11.66
CA VAL A 109 -10.60 -2.88 -11.06
C VAL A 109 -10.86 -1.38 -11.18
N VAL A 110 -10.47 -0.63 -10.17
CA VAL A 110 -10.73 0.82 -10.05
C VAL A 110 -9.43 1.62 -10.10
N SER A 111 -8.36 1.07 -9.53
CA SER A 111 -7.14 1.83 -9.23
C SER A 111 -6.40 2.37 -10.45
N ALA A 112 -6.52 1.71 -11.60
CA ALA A 112 -5.81 2.14 -12.80
C ALA A 112 -6.40 3.40 -13.45
N SER A 113 -7.67 3.77 -13.14
CA SER A 113 -8.39 4.81 -13.87
C SER A 113 -9.37 5.64 -13.03
N PHE A 114 -9.39 5.50 -11.70
CA PHE A 114 -10.41 6.04 -10.78
C PHE A 114 -11.85 5.57 -11.07
N SER A 115 -12.10 4.87 -12.15
CA SER A 115 -13.41 4.34 -12.55
C SER A 115 -13.41 2.82 -12.57
N GLU A 116 -14.59 2.22 -12.36
CA GLU A 116 -14.80 0.77 -12.42
C GLU A 116 -14.63 0.27 -13.86
N ARG A 117 -13.62 -0.55 -14.11
CA ARG A 117 -13.34 -1.16 -15.41
C ARG A 117 -13.05 -2.64 -15.31
N LYS A 118 -13.40 -3.38 -16.34
CA LYS A 118 -13.03 -4.80 -16.45
C LYS A 118 -11.51 -4.94 -16.62
N LYS A 119 -10.92 -5.92 -15.96
CA LYS A 119 -9.49 -6.25 -16.07
C LYS A 119 -9.04 -6.48 -17.52
N ARG A 120 -9.93 -7.00 -18.37
CA ARG A 120 -9.66 -7.20 -19.82
C ARG A 120 -9.27 -5.90 -20.55
N ALA A 121 -9.82 -4.77 -20.14
CA ALA A 121 -9.57 -3.47 -20.76
C ALA A 121 -8.31 -2.77 -20.23
N GLN A 122 -7.65 -3.31 -19.20
CA GLN A 122 -6.46 -2.71 -18.61
C GLN A 122 -5.20 -3.08 -19.39
N ALA A 123 -4.47 -2.10 -19.88
CA ALA A 123 -3.20 -2.30 -20.54
C ALA A 123 -2.02 -2.46 -19.55
N SER A 124 -2.10 -1.85 -18.36
CA SER A 124 -1.12 -2.05 -17.28
C SER A 124 -1.40 -3.30 -16.46
N PRO A 125 -0.36 -3.96 -15.92
CA PRO A 125 -0.54 -5.09 -15.02
C PRO A 125 -1.15 -4.65 -13.69
N VAL A 126 -2.25 -5.26 -13.31
CA VAL A 126 -2.93 -5.03 -12.03
C VAL A 126 -2.96 -6.32 -11.24
N THR A 127 -2.37 -6.29 -10.04
CA THR A 127 -2.48 -7.37 -9.08
C THR A 127 -3.64 -7.09 -8.15
N LEU A 128 -4.59 -8.03 -8.08
CA LEU A 128 -5.69 -7.99 -7.13
C LEU A 128 -5.50 -9.04 -6.04
N ILE A 129 -5.61 -8.61 -4.79
CA ILE A 129 -5.64 -9.48 -3.60
C ILE A 129 -7.06 -9.43 -3.07
N SER A 130 -7.77 -10.54 -3.17
CA SER A 130 -9.19 -10.63 -2.83
C SER A 130 -9.43 -10.84 -1.32
N GLN A 131 -10.66 -10.57 -0.87
CA GLN A 131 -11.08 -10.84 0.50
C GLN A 131 -10.91 -12.32 0.89
N ASP A 132 -11.19 -13.26 -0.02
CA ASP A 132 -11.03 -14.70 0.26
C ASP A 132 -9.56 -15.06 0.47
N GLU A 133 -8.66 -14.45 -0.26
CA GLU A 133 -7.22 -14.57 -0.07
C GLU A 133 -6.77 -14.01 1.29
N LEU A 134 -7.30 -12.83 1.66
CA LEU A 134 -7.04 -12.18 2.96
C LEU A 134 -7.57 -12.99 4.15
N ARG A 135 -8.76 -13.57 4.02
CA ARG A 135 -9.39 -14.36 5.09
C ARG A 135 -8.66 -15.66 5.42
N ARG A 136 -7.96 -16.24 4.45
CA ARG A 136 -7.15 -17.46 4.66
C ARG A 136 -5.88 -17.21 5.47
N LEU A 137 -5.54 -15.92 5.67
CA LEU A 137 -4.30 -15.49 6.24
C LEU A 137 -4.55 -14.79 7.57
N PRO A 138 -3.99 -15.24 8.70
CA PRO A 138 -3.97 -14.48 9.94
C PRO A 138 -2.98 -13.32 9.80
N LEU A 139 -3.37 -12.31 9.04
CA LEU A 139 -2.55 -11.14 8.75
C LEU A 139 -2.65 -10.14 9.90
N ARG A 140 -1.53 -9.51 10.23
CA ARG A 140 -1.42 -8.50 11.30
C ARG A 140 -1.20 -7.10 10.73
N SER A 141 -0.68 -7.01 9.50
CA SER A 141 -0.39 -5.74 8.86
C SER A 141 -0.65 -5.78 7.36
N VAL A 142 -0.86 -4.61 6.78
CA VAL A 142 -1.02 -4.45 5.32
C VAL A 142 0.24 -4.85 4.58
N ASP A 143 1.41 -4.60 5.15
CA ASP A 143 2.69 -4.96 4.54
C ASP A 143 2.82 -6.47 4.36
N GLU A 144 2.28 -7.25 5.29
CA GLU A 144 2.20 -8.70 5.17
C GLU A 144 1.26 -9.16 4.04
N VAL A 145 0.22 -8.37 3.77
CA VAL A 145 -0.69 -8.61 2.63
C VAL A 145 0.07 -8.52 1.32
N LEU A 146 0.97 -7.56 1.21
CA LEU A 146 1.71 -7.26 -0.01
C LEU A 146 2.90 -8.19 -0.22
N SER A 147 3.50 -8.67 0.87
CA SER A 147 4.72 -9.47 0.83
C SER A 147 4.50 -10.77 0.04
N GLY A 148 5.32 -10.94 -0.99
CA GLY A 148 5.33 -12.13 -1.85
C GLY A 148 4.13 -12.31 -2.77
N LYS A 149 3.18 -11.36 -2.82
CA LYS A 149 1.99 -11.45 -3.66
C LYS A 149 2.07 -10.62 -4.93
N VAL A 150 3.02 -9.71 -4.99
CA VAL A 150 3.16 -8.73 -6.07
C VAL A 150 4.44 -9.02 -6.85
N PRO A 151 4.36 -9.38 -8.14
CA PRO A 151 5.55 -9.49 -8.98
C PRO A 151 6.35 -8.18 -8.99
N GLY A 152 7.67 -8.25 -8.90
CA GLY A 152 8.53 -7.06 -8.81
C GLY A 152 8.50 -6.34 -7.47
N GLY A 153 7.65 -6.81 -6.55
CA GLY A 153 7.54 -6.28 -5.20
C GLY A 153 8.34 -7.11 -4.21
N TYR A 154 8.99 -6.45 -3.28
CA TYR A 154 9.60 -7.10 -2.13
C TYR A 154 9.46 -6.23 -0.88
N ALA A 155 9.29 -6.89 0.24
CA ALA A 155 9.32 -6.28 1.55
C ALA A 155 10.51 -6.83 2.32
N ASN A 156 11.23 -5.94 2.99
CA ASN A 156 12.28 -6.39 3.91
C ASN A 156 11.64 -6.95 5.18
N LEU A 157 12.31 -7.88 5.83
CA LEU A 157 11.86 -8.42 7.12
C LEU A 157 11.71 -7.29 8.15
N PRO A 158 10.69 -7.35 9.02
CA PRO A 158 10.55 -6.38 10.10
C PRO A 158 11.75 -6.49 11.03
N HIS A 159 12.32 -5.35 11.36
CA HIS A 159 13.52 -5.28 12.20
C HIS A 159 13.20 -5.14 13.69
N ARG A 160 11.97 -4.73 14.05
CA ARG A 160 11.53 -4.59 15.45
C ARG A 160 10.10 -5.12 15.63
N PRO A 161 9.79 -5.76 16.76
CA PRO A 161 8.40 -5.96 17.16
C PRO A 161 7.72 -4.61 17.28
N GLY A 162 6.51 -4.49 16.75
CA GLY A 162 5.76 -3.24 16.75
C GLY A 162 6.20 -2.19 15.73
N GLN A 163 7.41 -2.23 15.21
CA GLN A 163 7.76 -1.53 13.98
C GLN A 163 7.41 -2.42 12.79
N ASN A 164 6.20 -2.29 12.34
CA ASN A 164 5.75 -2.94 11.11
C ASN A 164 6.19 -2.13 9.87
N ASN A 165 7.35 -1.50 9.93
CA ASN A 165 7.93 -0.74 8.83
C ASN A 165 8.57 -1.69 7.83
N TYR A 166 7.72 -2.44 7.13
CA TYR A 166 8.15 -3.09 5.91
C TYR A 166 8.36 -2.02 4.85
N ALA A 167 9.60 -1.81 4.48
CA ALA A 167 9.88 -1.09 3.25
C ALA A 167 9.42 -1.93 2.07
N PHE A 168 8.21 -1.70 1.61
CA PHE A 168 7.72 -2.34 0.40
C PHE A 168 8.22 -1.56 -0.81
N THR A 169 8.95 -2.23 -1.69
CA THR A 169 9.52 -1.63 -2.89
C THR A 169 8.99 -2.36 -4.11
N LEU A 170 8.63 -1.60 -5.14
CA LEU A 170 8.25 -2.11 -6.46
C LEU A 170 9.36 -1.80 -7.47
N ARG A 171 9.76 -2.79 -8.27
CA ARG A 171 10.69 -2.62 -9.40
C ARG A 171 11.95 -1.81 -9.08
N GLY A 172 12.49 -2.00 -7.87
CA GLY A 172 13.73 -1.36 -7.42
C GLY A 172 13.59 0.05 -6.87
N GLY A 173 12.40 0.67 -6.94
CA GLY A 173 12.17 2.03 -6.47
C GLY A 173 12.96 3.09 -7.26
N THR A 174 12.77 4.35 -6.90
CA THR A 174 13.32 5.50 -7.66
C THR A 174 14.26 6.37 -6.86
N SER A 175 14.22 6.27 -5.52
CA SER A 175 14.97 7.18 -4.66
C SER A 175 16.47 6.88 -4.66
N GLY A 176 17.26 7.87 -5.04
CA GLY A 176 18.71 7.81 -4.99
C GLY A 176 19.30 7.85 -3.58
N ALA A 177 18.57 8.36 -2.60
CA ALA A 177 19.07 8.64 -1.25
C ALA A 177 18.76 7.54 -0.22
N GLY A 178 18.56 6.29 -0.65
CA GLY A 178 18.29 5.18 0.30
C GLY A 178 16.95 5.28 1.02
N ARG A 179 15.98 6.02 0.47
CA ARG A 179 14.60 6.07 0.99
C ARG A 179 13.79 4.94 0.35
N PRO A 180 13.59 3.81 1.02
CA PRO A 180 13.01 2.63 0.39
C PRO A 180 11.50 2.73 0.10
N LEU A 181 10.82 3.78 0.52
CA LEU A 181 9.36 3.87 0.52
C LEU A 181 8.79 5.14 -0.11
N GLY A 182 9.61 6.04 -0.63
CA GLY A 182 9.15 7.30 -1.22
C GLY A 182 8.33 7.15 -2.50
N ASP A 183 8.33 5.97 -3.10
CA ASP A 183 8.04 5.82 -4.51
C ASP A 183 6.73 5.09 -4.82
N VAL A 184 6.10 4.46 -3.83
CA VAL A 184 4.80 3.78 -4.01
C VAL A 184 3.70 4.61 -3.35
N LYS A 185 2.76 5.08 -4.15
CA LYS A 185 1.65 5.87 -3.67
C LYS A 185 0.54 4.98 -3.11
N ILE A 186 0.03 5.31 -1.93
CA ILE A 186 -0.96 4.49 -1.25
C ILE A 186 -2.24 5.27 -1.07
N TYR A 187 -3.34 4.64 -1.48
CA TYR A 187 -4.68 5.13 -1.25
C TYR A 187 -5.45 4.18 -0.33
N VAL A 188 -6.23 4.75 0.56
CA VAL A 188 -7.27 4.05 1.31
C VAL A 188 -8.61 4.65 0.95
N ASP A 189 -9.47 3.86 0.32
CA ASP A 189 -10.80 4.30 -0.16
C ASP A 189 -10.77 5.60 -0.99
N GLY A 190 -9.69 5.80 -1.74
CA GLY A 190 -9.49 6.95 -2.61
C GLY A 190 -8.81 8.16 -1.96
N VAL A 191 -8.51 8.10 -0.67
CA VAL A 191 -7.75 9.13 0.06
C VAL A 191 -6.28 8.77 0.05
N GLU A 192 -5.44 9.70 -0.39
CA GLU A 192 -3.99 9.53 -0.40
C GLU A 192 -3.43 9.57 1.02
N LEU A 193 -2.70 8.52 1.40
CA LEU A 193 -2.00 8.49 2.67
C LEU A 193 -0.72 9.32 2.63
N LEU A 194 -0.34 9.84 3.76
CA LEU A 194 0.96 10.45 3.98
C LEU A 194 2.07 9.42 3.70
N GLY A 195 3.09 9.83 2.96
CA GLY A 195 4.28 9.01 2.70
C GLY A 195 4.99 8.61 3.99
N PHE A 196 5.94 7.69 3.88
CA PHE A 196 6.67 7.17 5.03
C PHE A 196 7.90 8.02 5.31
N ASP A 197 8.00 8.55 6.53
CA ASP A 197 9.26 9.04 7.08
C ASP A 197 9.87 7.96 7.97
N VAL A 198 11.08 7.53 7.63
CA VAL A 198 11.75 6.39 8.29
C VAL A 198 12.06 6.67 9.76
N GLN A 199 12.17 7.95 10.15
CA GLN A 199 12.60 8.32 11.50
C GLN A 199 11.47 8.46 12.52
N SER A 200 10.27 8.82 12.09
CA SER A 200 9.16 9.15 13.00
C SER A 200 7.87 8.38 12.74
N ASN A 201 7.92 7.31 11.91
CA ASN A 201 6.71 6.77 11.34
C ASN A 201 6.54 5.25 11.56
N PRO A 202 5.61 4.86 12.43
CA PRO A 202 5.06 3.51 12.37
C PRO A 202 4.34 3.32 11.01
N GLY A 203 4.66 2.24 10.30
CA GLY A 203 4.31 1.99 8.89
C GLY A 203 2.80 1.99 8.54
N ILE A 204 2.46 1.60 7.31
CA ILE A 204 1.05 1.36 6.87
C ILE A 204 0.36 0.38 7.81
N ALA A 205 1.11 -0.55 8.34
CA ALA A 205 0.67 -1.57 9.26
C ALA A 205 -0.14 -1.06 10.45
N ASP A 206 0.19 0.13 10.94
CA ASP A 206 -0.44 0.68 12.11
C ASP A 206 -1.71 1.48 11.80
N PHE A 207 -2.04 1.63 10.52
CA PHE A 207 -3.15 2.45 10.09
C PHE A 207 -4.46 1.67 9.97
N ILE A 208 -4.41 0.49 9.36
CA ILE A 208 -5.60 -0.32 9.06
C ILE A 208 -5.39 -1.74 9.58
N ASP A 209 -6.40 -2.28 10.23
CA ASP A 209 -6.43 -3.72 10.52
C ASP A 209 -6.68 -4.50 9.21
N PRO A 210 -5.85 -5.49 8.87
CA PRO A 210 -6.09 -6.31 7.68
C PRO A 210 -7.47 -6.98 7.66
N SER A 211 -8.07 -7.22 8.82
CA SER A 211 -9.42 -7.77 8.92
C SER A 211 -10.50 -6.84 8.36
N ASP A 212 -10.20 -5.54 8.23
CA ASP A 212 -11.11 -4.53 7.68
C ASP A 212 -10.95 -4.33 6.19
N ILE A 213 -9.97 -4.96 5.58
CA ILE A 213 -9.72 -4.86 4.14
C ILE A 213 -10.72 -5.75 3.38
N GLU A 214 -11.35 -5.17 2.36
CA GLU A 214 -12.18 -5.87 1.39
C GLU A 214 -11.35 -6.42 0.24
N LYS A 215 -10.47 -5.59 -0.33
CA LYS A 215 -9.51 -5.95 -1.39
C LYS A 215 -8.36 -4.98 -1.45
N VAL A 216 -7.26 -5.41 -2.07
CA VAL A 216 -6.12 -4.54 -2.40
C VAL A 216 -5.85 -4.64 -3.89
N GLU A 217 -5.76 -3.51 -4.56
CA GLU A 217 -5.36 -3.40 -5.96
C GLU A 217 -3.99 -2.76 -6.05
N ILE A 218 -3.08 -3.38 -6.77
CA ILE A 218 -1.74 -2.86 -6.99
C ILE A 218 -1.55 -2.66 -8.49
N VAL A 219 -1.36 -1.41 -8.90
CA VAL A 219 -1.05 -1.03 -10.29
C VAL A 219 0.45 -0.80 -10.40
N ARG A 220 1.08 -1.56 -11.26
CA ARG A 220 2.53 -1.48 -11.48
C ARG A 220 2.80 -0.68 -12.75
N GLY A 221 3.96 -0.05 -12.80
CA GLY A 221 4.47 0.58 -14.00
C GLY A 221 4.03 2.02 -14.27
N PRO A 222 4.71 2.68 -15.21
CA PRO A 222 4.58 4.11 -15.44
C PRO A 222 3.21 4.52 -16.00
N MET A 223 2.56 3.68 -16.79
CA MET A 223 1.23 4.00 -17.29
C MET A 223 0.21 4.07 -16.14
N GLY A 224 0.29 3.16 -15.14
CA GLY A 224 -0.57 3.21 -13.96
C GLY A 224 -0.33 4.47 -13.13
N SER A 225 0.93 4.88 -13.00
CA SER A 225 1.32 6.03 -12.19
C SER A 225 0.92 7.37 -12.81
N THR A 226 0.87 7.51 -14.14
CA THR A 226 0.62 8.80 -14.79
C THR A 226 -0.70 9.45 -14.40
N LEU A 227 -1.79 8.72 -14.21
CA LEU A 227 -3.07 9.30 -13.78
C LEU A 227 -3.08 9.73 -12.30
N HIS A 228 -2.26 9.12 -11.49
CA HIS A 228 -2.24 9.39 -10.05
C HIS A 228 -1.27 10.50 -9.64
N GLY A 229 -0.48 10.99 -10.60
CA GLY A 229 0.37 12.17 -10.44
C GLY A 229 1.54 11.99 -9.49
N ALA A 230 1.87 13.06 -8.78
CA ALA A 230 3.01 13.14 -7.89
C ALA A 230 3.12 11.94 -6.92
N ASN A 231 4.35 11.48 -6.68
CA ASN A 231 4.68 10.37 -5.77
C ASN A 231 4.13 8.99 -6.17
N ALA A 232 3.78 8.77 -7.44
CA ALA A 232 3.28 7.49 -7.94
C ALA A 232 4.27 6.76 -8.86
N GLN A 233 5.55 7.11 -8.83
CA GLN A 233 6.56 6.68 -9.79
C GLN A 233 6.75 5.15 -9.83
N SER A 234 6.81 4.47 -8.70
CA SER A 234 6.99 3.01 -8.67
C SER A 234 5.70 2.23 -8.79
N GLY A 235 4.56 2.89 -8.72
CA GLY A 235 3.23 2.28 -8.79
C GLY A 235 2.30 2.76 -7.69
N ILE A 236 1.15 2.10 -7.60
CA ILE A 236 0.07 2.49 -6.70
C ILE A 236 -0.44 1.27 -5.95
N ILE A 237 -0.70 1.45 -4.68
CA ILE A 237 -1.41 0.49 -3.85
C ILE A 237 -2.73 1.14 -3.43
N HIS A 238 -3.85 0.54 -3.81
CA HIS A 238 -5.16 1.01 -3.39
C HIS A 238 -5.83 -0.02 -2.49
N ILE A 239 -6.05 0.35 -1.24
CA ILE A 239 -6.69 -0.47 -0.23
C ILE A 239 -8.15 -0.07 -0.16
N PHE A 240 -9.03 -1.02 -0.40
CA PHE A 240 -10.47 -0.85 -0.23
C PHE A 240 -10.89 -1.51 1.08
N THR A 241 -11.51 -0.73 1.97
CA THR A 241 -11.98 -1.26 3.25
C THR A 241 -13.42 -1.71 3.16
N LYS A 242 -13.81 -2.61 4.05
CA LYS A 242 -15.15 -3.19 4.12
C LYS A 242 -16.21 -2.12 4.31
N ARG A 243 -17.30 -2.27 3.59
CA ARG A 243 -18.47 -1.36 3.63
C ARG A 243 -19.60 -1.83 4.55
N GLY A 244 -19.38 -2.91 5.27
CA GLY A 244 -20.42 -3.58 6.06
C GLY A 244 -20.91 -4.87 5.42
N SER A 245 -21.58 -5.70 6.20
CA SER A 245 -22.13 -6.99 5.73
C SER A 245 -23.25 -6.77 4.72
N GLY A 246 -23.21 -7.53 3.61
CA GLY A 246 -24.33 -7.63 2.67
C GLY A 246 -25.59 -8.24 3.26
N THR A 247 -25.56 -8.76 4.48
CA THR A 247 -26.66 -9.43 5.17
C THR A 247 -27.43 -8.46 6.07
N LYS A 248 -28.74 -8.66 6.23
CA LYS A 248 -29.54 -7.95 7.24
C LYS A 248 -29.15 -8.31 8.67
N LYS A 249 -28.37 -9.36 8.85
CA LYS A 249 -27.96 -9.86 10.17
C LYS A 249 -26.66 -9.14 10.59
N THR A 250 -26.63 -8.68 11.82
CA THR A 250 -25.42 -8.18 12.45
C THR A 250 -24.47 -9.35 12.71
N VAL A 251 -23.22 -9.22 12.27
CA VAL A 251 -22.16 -10.18 12.54
C VAL A 251 -21.19 -9.53 13.51
N MET A 252 -20.96 -10.17 14.62
CA MET A 252 -19.95 -9.81 15.61
C MET A 252 -18.78 -10.77 15.49
N ARG A 253 -17.57 -10.25 15.46
CA ARG A 253 -16.35 -11.04 15.41
C ARG A 253 -15.37 -10.58 16.46
N MET A 254 -14.77 -11.54 17.13
CA MET A 254 -13.74 -11.29 18.13
C MET A 254 -12.55 -12.19 17.86
N LYS A 255 -11.35 -11.62 17.88
CA LYS A 255 -10.10 -12.36 17.78
C LYS A 255 -9.23 -12.08 18.97
N MET A 256 -8.56 -13.10 19.45
CA MET A 256 -7.54 -13.01 20.51
C MET A 256 -6.31 -13.78 20.05
N ALA A 257 -5.15 -13.21 20.23
CA ALA A 257 -3.89 -13.87 19.88
C ALA A 257 -2.81 -13.61 20.93
N ARG A 258 -1.94 -14.60 21.06
CA ARG A 258 -0.67 -14.49 21.78
C ARG A 258 0.47 -14.70 20.82
N LYS A 259 1.46 -13.85 20.90
CA LYS A 259 2.67 -13.87 20.09
C LYS A 259 3.86 -14.22 20.96
N ASN A 260 4.75 -15.03 20.41
CA ASN A 260 6.09 -15.24 20.94
C ASN A 260 7.08 -14.95 19.80
N THR A 261 8.05 -14.09 20.06
CA THR A 261 9.07 -13.70 19.10
C THR A 261 10.42 -14.08 19.65
N ALA A 262 11.16 -14.93 18.95
CA ALA A 262 12.55 -15.18 19.26
C ALA A 262 13.38 -13.94 18.92
N ALA A 263 14.17 -13.51 19.85
CA ALA A 263 15.08 -12.38 19.71
C ALA A 263 16.46 -12.78 20.27
N PRO A 264 17.22 -13.61 19.54
CA PRO A 264 18.48 -14.20 20.02
C PRO A 264 19.45 -13.17 20.55
N ILE A 265 19.44 -11.98 19.95
CA ILE A 265 20.28 -10.85 20.36
C ILE A 265 20.04 -10.36 21.81
N LEU A 266 18.86 -10.66 22.36
CA LEU A 266 18.51 -10.24 23.72
C LEU A 266 19.04 -11.21 24.80
N LYS A 267 19.48 -12.39 24.42
CA LYS A 267 19.92 -13.41 25.36
C LYS A 267 21.00 -12.89 26.29
N ASP A 268 21.92 -12.13 25.75
CA ASP A 268 23.05 -11.57 26.51
C ASP A 268 22.65 -10.36 27.39
N PHE A 269 21.49 -9.74 27.10
CA PHE A 269 21.03 -8.52 27.81
C PHE A 269 19.96 -8.78 28.87
N LYS A 270 18.95 -9.58 28.55
CA LYS A 270 17.79 -9.81 29.43
C LYS A 270 17.80 -11.20 30.07
N GLY A 271 18.68 -12.08 29.65
CA GLY A 271 18.61 -13.50 30.01
C GLY A 271 17.38 -14.23 29.44
N ASN A 272 16.60 -13.56 28.63
CA ASN A 272 15.44 -14.09 27.94
C ASN A 272 15.48 -13.71 26.46
N ASP A 273 15.52 -14.72 25.60
CA ASP A 273 15.54 -14.60 24.14
C ASP A 273 14.13 -14.56 23.51
N ASN A 274 13.09 -14.49 24.33
CA ASN A 274 11.71 -14.51 23.89
C ASN A 274 10.94 -13.27 24.36
N VAL A 275 10.20 -12.67 23.44
CA VAL A 275 9.34 -11.51 23.67
C VAL A 275 7.90 -11.92 23.46
N ILE A 276 7.04 -11.55 24.40
CA ILE A 276 5.62 -11.90 24.39
C ILE A 276 4.79 -10.72 23.91
N GLY A 277 3.78 -11.00 23.09
CA GLY A 277 2.80 -10.03 22.66
C GLY A 277 1.39 -10.57 22.72
N GLN A 278 0.40 -9.66 22.74
CA GLN A 278 -1.02 -9.96 22.76
C GLN A 278 -1.76 -9.08 21.76
N GLU A 279 -2.80 -9.64 21.18
CA GLU A 279 -3.68 -8.93 20.27
C GLU A 279 -5.13 -9.27 20.60
N LEU A 280 -5.97 -8.23 20.66
CA LEU A 280 -7.41 -8.34 20.82
C LEU A 280 -8.07 -7.52 19.73
N SER A 281 -8.94 -8.14 18.95
CA SER A 281 -9.69 -7.48 17.87
C SER A 281 -11.18 -7.75 18.04
N PHE A 282 -11.97 -6.72 17.82
CA PHE A 282 -13.43 -6.77 17.82
C PHE A 282 -13.96 -6.10 16.57
N SER A 283 -14.94 -6.69 15.91
CA SER A 283 -15.65 -6.05 14.81
C SER A 283 -17.13 -6.35 14.82
N LEU A 284 -17.93 -5.37 14.42
CA LEU A 284 -19.37 -5.42 14.29
C LEU A 284 -19.77 -4.91 12.92
N SER A 285 -20.34 -5.75 12.08
CA SER A 285 -20.77 -5.37 10.75
C SER A 285 -22.18 -5.84 10.46
N GLY A 286 -22.92 -5.05 9.68
CA GLY A 286 -24.30 -5.41 9.38
C GLY A 286 -24.96 -4.46 8.37
N ARG A 287 -26.22 -4.73 8.12
CA ARG A 287 -27.11 -3.91 7.30
C ARG A 287 -28.38 -3.61 8.10
N SER A 288 -28.70 -2.34 8.29
CA SER A 288 -29.91 -1.89 8.98
C SER A 288 -31.13 -1.96 8.06
N THR A 289 -30.96 -1.50 6.84
CA THR A 289 -31.99 -1.53 5.79
C THR A 289 -31.38 -2.03 4.48
N SER A 290 -32.18 -2.16 3.41
CA SER A 290 -31.63 -2.46 2.07
C SER A 290 -30.57 -1.45 1.63
N ASP A 291 -30.65 -0.24 2.16
CA ASP A 291 -29.89 0.91 1.67
C ASP A 291 -28.81 1.40 2.62
N ILE A 292 -28.77 0.90 3.88
CA ILE A 292 -27.81 1.33 4.89
C ILE A 292 -27.04 0.13 5.44
N SER A 293 -25.72 0.14 5.32
CA SER A 293 -24.82 -0.83 5.94
C SER A 293 -23.73 -0.14 6.76
N TYR A 294 -23.20 -0.85 7.75
CA TYR A 294 -22.20 -0.34 8.67
C TYR A 294 -21.14 -1.39 8.99
N ASN A 295 -19.94 -0.91 9.32
CA ASN A 295 -18.85 -1.71 9.87
C ASN A 295 -18.14 -0.89 10.95
N LEU A 296 -17.98 -1.46 12.13
CA LEU A 296 -17.30 -0.84 13.27
C LEU A 296 -16.28 -1.83 13.79
N GLY A 297 -15.13 -1.37 14.25
CA GLY A 297 -14.15 -2.25 14.86
C GLY A 297 -13.13 -1.55 15.73
N ALA A 298 -12.52 -2.36 16.56
CA ALA A 298 -11.45 -1.99 17.46
C ALA A 298 -10.40 -3.10 17.47
N ASN A 299 -9.13 -2.72 17.45
CA ASN A 299 -8.00 -3.64 17.59
C ASN A 299 -7.03 -3.06 18.61
N SER A 300 -6.60 -3.87 19.57
CA SER A 300 -5.58 -3.54 20.56
C SER A 300 -4.45 -4.53 20.45
N THR A 301 -3.24 -4.03 20.35
CA THR A 301 -1.99 -4.83 20.33
C THR A 301 -1.09 -4.33 21.44
N VAL A 302 -0.56 -5.26 22.23
CA VAL A 302 0.45 -5.00 23.24
C VAL A 302 1.58 -6.00 23.03
N ASP A 303 2.75 -5.53 22.69
CA ASP A 303 3.95 -6.34 22.50
C ASP A 303 5.03 -5.88 23.50
N GLU A 304 5.67 -6.82 24.17
CA GLU A 304 6.91 -6.49 24.91
C GLU A 304 7.97 -6.01 23.91
N GLU A 305 8.79 -5.09 24.34
CA GLU A 305 9.85 -4.59 23.50
C GLU A 305 11.01 -5.59 23.38
N VAL A 306 11.52 -5.75 22.14
CA VAL A 306 12.68 -6.63 21.86
C VAL A 306 13.96 -6.05 22.44
N MET A 307 14.14 -4.74 22.33
CA MET A 307 15.33 -4.07 22.86
C MET A 307 15.03 -3.54 24.27
N PRO A 308 15.94 -3.73 25.23
CA PRO A 308 15.77 -3.17 26.56
C PRO A 308 15.85 -1.66 26.49
N SER A 309 14.74 -1.01 26.22
CA SER A 309 14.52 0.40 26.45
C SER A 309 13.95 0.60 27.85
N ASN A 310 13.59 1.80 28.23
CA ASN A 310 13.05 2.17 29.54
C ASN A 310 11.88 1.31 30.08
N GLY A 311 11.75 0.06 29.61
CA GLY A 311 10.74 -0.90 30.05
C GLY A 311 9.34 -0.69 29.47
N LYS A 312 9.20 0.14 28.44
CA LYS A 312 7.91 0.40 27.80
C LYS A 312 7.58 -0.66 26.78
N ASN A 313 6.38 -1.21 26.87
CA ASN A 313 5.80 -2.05 25.85
C ASN A 313 5.44 -1.24 24.60
N ILE A 314 5.26 -1.94 23.51
CA ILE A 314 4.65 -1.39 22.29
C ILE A 314 3.14 -1.55 22.43
N GLU A 315 2.42 -0.44 22.53
CA GLU A 315 0.97 -0.43 22.68
C GLU A 315 0.34 0.28 21.48
N VAL A 316 -0.61 -0.38 20.83
CA VAL A 316 -1.35 0.19 19.71
C VAL A 316 -2.84 -0.08 19.87
N LEU A 317 -3.65 0.97 19.77
CA LEU A 317 -5.09 0.89 19.69
C LEU A 317 -5.55 1.45 18.35
N LYS A 318 -6.34 0.67 17.61
CA LYS A 318 -6.93 1.09 16.33
C LYS A 318 -8.45 1.04 16.43
N LEU A 319 -9.09 2.07 15.95
CA LEU A 319 -10.56 2.12 15.82
C LEU A 319 -10.91 2.43 14.36
N HIS A 320 -11.96 1.80 13.85
CA HIS A 320 -12.50 2.14 12.55
C HIS A 320 -14.02 2.15 12.55
N GLY A 321 -14.58 2.94 11.65
CA GLY A 321 -16.02 3.00 11.41
C GLY A 321 -16.31 3.25 9.94
N ALA A 322 -17.31 2.55 9.40
CA ALA A 322 -17.80 2.75 8.05
C ALA A 322 -19.33 2.78 8.05
N LEU A 323 -19.90 3.75 7.35
CA LEU A 323 -21.33 3.88 7.08
C LEU A 323 -21.51 4.05 5.57
N ASN A 324 -22.34 3.19 5.00
CA ASN A 324 -22.72 3.25 3.58
C ASN A 324 -24.21 3.46 3.48
N ALA A 325 -24.62 4.43 2.69
CA ALA A 325 -26.03 4.71 2.42
C ALA A 325 -26.28 4.85 0.92
N ARG A 326 -27.36 4.26 0.43
CA ARG A 326 -27.87 4.45 -0.93
C ARG A 326 -29.19 5.22 -0.87
N MET A 327 -29.30 6.30 -1.60
CA MET A 327 -30.49 7.15 -1.66
C MET A 327 -30.85 7.38 -3.14
N GLY A 328 -31.69 6.49 -3.70
CA GLY A 328 -32.04 6.52 -5.11
C GLY A 328 -30.82 6.38 -6.03
N SER A 329 -30.50 7.41 -6.79
CA SER A 329 -29.34 7.49 -7.68
C SER A 329 -28.04 7.89 -6.99
N ALA A 330 -28.10 8.27 -5.70
CA ALA A 330 -26.94 8.69 -4.94
C ALA A 330 -26.46 7.59 -4.00
N LYS A 331 -25.14 7.53 -3.80
CA LYS A 331 -24.46 6.66 -2.84
C LYS A 331 -23.47 7.48 -2.01
N ILE A 332 -23.49 7.29 -0.72
CA ILE A 332 -22.61 7.94 0.24
C ILE A 332 -21.86 6.87 1.03
N ASP A 333 -20.54 6.94 1.05
CA ASP A 333 -19.67 6.12 1.88
C ASP A 333 -18.90 7.06 2.83
N ILE A 334 -19.07 6.90 4.14
CA ILE A 334 -18.35 7.65 5.17
C ILE A 334 -17.51 6.66 5.95
N LYS A 335 -16.23 6.94 6.11
CA LYS A 335 -15.32 6.08 6.87
C LYS A 335 -14.41 6.90 7.75
N THR A 336 -14.04 6.35 8.89
CA THR A 336 -13.09 6.94 9.82
C THR A 336 -12.13 5.87 10.33
N PHE A 337 -10.88 6.28 10.52
CA PHE A 337 -9.81 5.46 11.07
C PHE A 337 -9.12 6.26 12.14
N GLN A 338 -8.80 5.64 13.26
CA GLN A 338 -8.04 6.25 14.33
C GLN A 338 -7.07 5.24 14.89
N SER A 339 -5.83 5.64 15.07
CA SER A 339 -4.80 4.80 15.68
C SER A 339 -4.01 5.61 16.68
N TRP A 340 -3.84 5.06 17.87
CA TRP A 340 -2.98 5.57 18.92
C TRP A 340 -1.92 4.52 19.20
N GLY A 341 -0.69 4.96 19.43
CA GLY A 341 0.36 4.05 19.81
C GLY A 341 1.45 4.71 20.64
N GLU A 342 2.08 3.92 21.45
CA GLU A 342 3.31 4.23 22.16
C GLU A 342 4.30 3.09 21.97
N GLN A 343 5.56 3.41 21.71
CA GLN A 343 6.63 2.44 21.59
C GLN A 343 7.93 3.02 22.12
N GLY A 344 8.69 2.20 22.80
CA GLY A 344 10.08 2.51 23.13
C GLY A 344 11.02 2.22 21.96
N PHE A 345 12.21 2.77 21.99
CA PHE A 345 13.29 2.41 21.07
C PHE A 345 14.65 2.71 21.72
N ILE A 346 15.67 1.93 21.29
CA ILE A 346 17.07 2.23 21.56
C ILE A 346 17.76 2.42 20.21
N SER A 347 18.45 3.54 20.04
CA SER A 347 19.25 3.77 18.85
C SER A 347 20.70 3.30 19.07
N ASN A 348 21.30 2.79 17.99
CA ASN A 348 22.72 2.41 17.90
C ASN A 348 23.24 1.29 18.82
N LEU A 349 22.43 0.73 19.73
CA LEU A 349 22.89 -0.34 20.63
C LEU A 349 23.39 -1.57 19.86
N PHE A 350 22.71 -1.94 18.79
CA PHE A 350 23.10 -3.11 18.00
C PHE A 350 24.46 -2.96 17.32
N HIS A 351 24.76 -1.77 16.83
CA HIS A 351 26.05 -1.47 16.23
C HIS A 351 27.19 -1.69 17.22
N LEU A 352 26.98 -1.10 18.40
CA LEU A 352 27.97 -1.21 19.48
C LEU A 352 28.27 -2.66 19.79
N LEU A 353 27.26 -3.47 19.96
CA LEU A 353 27.40 -4.86 20.35
C LEU A 353 28.06 -5.72 19.28
N LYS A 354 27.63 -5.62 18.06
CA LYS A 354 28.20 -6.37 16.95
C LYS A 354 29.64 -5.96 16.68
N TYR A 355 29.93 -4.67 16.80
CA TYR A 355 31.28 -4.15 16.66
C TYR A 355 32.19 -4.64 17.77
N GLN A 356 31.70 -4.69 19.04
CA GLN A 356 32.43 -5.27 20.16
C GLN A 356 32.71 -6.76 19.93
N GLU A 357 31.71 -7.53 19.49
CA GLU A 357 31.87 -8.97 19.22
C GLU A 357 32.87 -9.24 18.11
N GLU A 358 32.80 -8.56 16.97
CA GLU A 358 33.63 -8.85 15.79
C GLU A 358 35.04 -8.28 15.90
N ARG A 359 35.23 -7.19 16.64
CA ARG A 359 36.54 -6.54 16.82
C ARG A 359 37.21 -6.88 18.14
N GLY A 360 36.55 -7.67 19.01
CA GLY A 360 37.10 -8.05 20.32
C GLY A 360 37.29 -6.87 21.26
N TRP A 361 36.54 -5.78 21.08
CA TRP A 361 36.61 -4.62 21.95
C TRP A 361 35.79 -4.84 23.20
N THR A 362 36.47 -4.90 24.36
CA THR A 362 35.82 -5.03 25.66
C THR A 362 35.24 -3.71 26.16
N ASP A 363 35.81 -2.58 25.72
CA ASP A 363 35.37 -1.24 26.07
C ASP A 363 35.11 -0.42 24.81
N ALA A 364 33.88 -0.02 24.59
CA ALA A 364 33.57 0.92 23.51
C ALA A 364 34.26 2.27 23.76
N PRO A 365 34.83 2.93 22.76
CA PRO A 365 35.24 4.31 22.89
C PRO A 365 34.14 5.15 23.50
N GLY A 366 34.45 6.11 24.39
CA GLY A 366 33.47 6.88 25.17
C GLY A 366 32.39 7.50 24.33
N HIS A 367 32.72 7.99 23.14
CA HIS A 367 31.75 8.54 22.17
C HIS A 367 30.75 7.53 21.60
N TRP A 368 30.99 6.21 21.69
CA TRP A 368 30.03 5.18 21.28
C TRP A 368 28.99 4.93 22.37
N ALA A 369 29.40 4.93 23.62
CA ALA A 369 28.46 4.87 24.74
C ALA A 369 27.51 6.07 24.70
N ASP A 370 28.02 7.25 24.35
CA ASP A 370 27.25 8.45 24.16
C ASP A 370 26.31 8.41 22.94
N SER A 371 26.57 7.55 21.96
CA SER A 371 25.70 7.39 20.79
C SER A 371 24.51 6.47 21.04
N VAL A 372 24.53 5.64 22.07
CA VAL A 372 23.39 4.82 22.49
C VAL A 372 22.39 5.69 23.20
N SER A 373 21.19 5.76 22.68
CA SER A 373 20.15 6.59 23.26
C SER A 373 18.86 5.80 23.41
N ASP A 374 18.24 5.96 24.57
CA ASP A 374 16.92 5.44 24.88
C ASP A 374 15.85 6.45 24.46
N GLY A 375 14.68 6.00 24.06
CA GLY A 375 13.63 6.91 23.67
C GLY A 375 12.25 6.27 23.56
N SER A 376 11.29 7.12 23.28
CA SER A 376 9.92 6.70 23.01
C SER A 376 9.28 7.51 21.90
N ILE A 377 8.34 6.90 21.21
CA ILE A 377 7.47 7.56 20.23
C ILE A 377 6.03 7.38 20.68
N LYS A 378 5.32 8.48 20.85
CA LYS A 378 3.86 8.48 21.00
C LYS A 378 3.26 9.03 19.71
N TYR A 379 2.22 8.39 19.21
CA TYR A 379 1.55 8.88 18.02
C TYR A 379 0.05 8.77 18.08
N TYR A 380 -0.59 9.66 17.33
CA TYR A 380 -2.02 9.66 17.06
C TYR A 380 -2.25 9.89 15.57
N LYS A 381 -3.04 9.01 14.95
CA LYS A 381 -3.32 9.03 13.51
C LYS A 381 -4.83 8.99 13.27
N PRO A 382 -5.51 10.12 13.21
CA PRO A 382 -6.88 10.19 12.73
C PRO A 382 -6.92 10.28 11.22
N GLY A 383 -7.89 9.61 10.62
CA GLY A 383 -8.19 9.72 9.20
C GLY A 383 -9.68 9.57 8.94
N PHE A 384 -10.16 10.20 7.88
CA PHE A 384 -11.51 10.01 7.41
C PHE A 384 -11.58 10.05 5.88
N SER A 385 -12.62 9.43 5.33
CA SER A 385 -13.00 9.57 3.92
C SER A 385 -14.51 9.70 3.76
N LEU A 386 -14.91 10.55 2.82
CA LEU A 386 -16.27 10.73 2.33
C LEU A 386 -16.25 10.51 0.84
N ASN A 387 -16.97 9.50 0.36
CA ASN A 387 -17.16 9.25 -1.05
C ASN A 387 -18.64 9.44 -1.39
N PHE A 388 -18.92 10.38 -2.25
CA PHE A 388 -20.25 10.66 -2.78
C PHE A 388 -20.28 10.36 -4.27
N THR A 389 -21.12 9.40 -4.68
CA THR A 389 -21.34 9.06 -6.08
C THR A 389 -22.79 9.35 -6.45
N HIS A 390 -23.02 10.04 -7.54
CA HIS A 390 -24.33 10.31 -8.08
C HIS A 390 -24.42 9.82 -9.54
N ASN A 391 -25.38 8.93 -9.81
CA ASN A 391 -25.65 8.40 -11.14
C ASN A 391 -26.76 9.21 -11.80
N PHE A 392 -26.45 9.95 -12.86
CA PHE A 392 -27.45 10.67 -13.66
C PHE A 392 -28.28 9.71 -14.51
N ASN A 393 -27.60 8.70 -15.06
CA ASN A 393 -28.19 7.61 -15.82
C ASN A 393 -27.18 6.42 -15.83
N PRO A 394 -27.52 5.27 -16.43
CA PRO A 394 -26.61 4.11 -16.47
C PRO A 394 -25.25 4.36 -17.11
N ASN A 395 -25.16 5.36 -17.98
CA ASN A 395 -23.98 5.66 -18.76
C ASN A 395 -23.12 6.80 -18.18
N TRP A 396 -23.66 7.55 -17.22
CA TRP A 396 -23.01 8.75 -16.71
C TRP A 396 -23.16 8.89 -15.20
N TYR A 397 -22.06 8.98 -14.50
CA TYR A 397 -22.02 9.29 -13.08
C TYR A 397 -20.89 10.27 -12.73
N GLN A 398 -21.00 10.86 -11.58
CA GLN A 398 -19.96 11.67 -10.97
C GLN A 398 -19.61 11.14 -9.58
N THR A 399 -18.38 11.35 -9.18
CA THR A 399 -17.89 10.99 -7.84
C THR A 399 -17.08 12.13 -7.24
N LEU A 400 -17.35 12.44 -5.99
CA LEU A 400 -16.57 13.33 -5.15
C LEU A 400 -15.99 12.51 -3.99
N ILE A 401 -14.67 12.54 -3.85
CA ILE A 401 -13.94 11.94 -2.74
C ILE A 401 -13.29 13.07 -1.95
N ILE A 402 -13.54 13.14 -0.66
CA ILE A 402 -12.87 14.06 0.27
C ILE A 402 -12.36 13.23 1.42
N GLY A 403 -11.12 13.44 1.80
CA GLY A 403 -10.59 12.77 2.97
C GLY A 403 -9.36 13.44 3.53
N ASN A 404 -8.99 12.96 4.68
CA ASN A 404 -7.87 13.49 5.44
C ASN A 404 -7.09 12.35 6.08
N ASP A 405 -5.77 12.43 6.02
CA ASP A 405 -4.83 11.63 6.79
C ASP A 405 -3.98 12.56 7.64
N THR A 406 -4.04 12.40 8.94
CA THR A 406 -3.28 13.20 9.90
C THR A 406 -2.38 12.30 10.72
N ARG A 407 -1.22 12.82 11.08
CA ARG A 407 -0.28 12.19 11.99
C ARG A 407 0.25 13.22 12.96
N GLN A 408 0.13 12.89 14.22
CA GLN A 408 0.74 13.62 15.31
C GLN A 408 1.68 12.67 16.01
N SER A 409 2.93 13.01 16.14
CA SER A 409 3.90 12.20 16.86
C SER A 409 4.76 13.03 17.76
N LEU A 410 5.10 12.46 18.91
CA LEU A 410 6.05 12.99 19.85
C LEU A 410 7.16 11.96 20.01
N TYR A 411 8.30 12.28 19.48
CA TYR A 411 9.53 11.52 19.61
C TYR A 411 10.37 12.10 20.72
N ARG A 412 10.87 11.27 21.62
CA ARG A 412 11.76 11.62 22.71
C ARG A 412 12.96 10.71 22.66
N LYS A 413 14.12 11.27 22.82
CA LYS A 413 15.39 10.55 22.80
C LYS A 413 16.27 11.06 23.93
N TRP A 414 16.82 10.18 24.74
CA TRP A 414 17.73 10.46 25.82
C TRP A 414 19.12 9.91 25.48
N GLY A 415 20.14 10.74 25.62
CA GLY A 415 21.53 10.31 25.52
C GLY A 415 22.05 9.82 26.88
N SER A 416 23.15 9.08 26.86
CA SER A 416 23.85 8.65 28.08
C SER A 416 24.39 9.80 28.93
N SER A 417 24.53 10.98 28.35
CA SER A 417 24.99 12.22 29.01
C SER A 417 23.93 12.94 29.84
N GLY A 418 22.70 12.39 29.96
CA GLY A 418 21.59 13.04 30.64
C GLY A 418 20.89 14.16 29.84
N SER A 419 21.38 14.46 28.64
CA SER A 419 20.70 15.38 27.72
C SER A 419 19.75 14.65 26.81
N GLY A 420 18.55 15.17 26.66
CA GLY A 420 17.51 14.61 25.78
C GLY A 420 17.22 15.50 24.59
N SER A 421 16.64 14.94 23.57
CA SER A 421 16.03 15.65 22.48
C SER A 421 14.58 15.23 22.27
N TYR A 422 13.75 16.18 21.88
CA TYR A 422 12.38 15.86 21.47
C TYR A 422 12.12 16.36 20.07
N LEU A 423 11.18 15.68 19.41
CA LEU A 423 10.67 16.04 18.13
C LEU A 423 9.16 15.86 18.15
N LYS A 424 8.43 16.95 18.13
CA LYS A 424 6.99 16.95 17.87
C LYS A 424 6.78 17.13 16.37
N HIS A 425 5.99 16.27 15.78
CA HIS A 425 5.74 16.26 14.36
C HIS A 425 4.23 16.16 14.13
N ASP A 426 3.64 17.21 13.57
CA ASP A 426 2.24 17.28 13.15
C ASP A 426 2.20 17.33 11.63
N TRP A 427 1.75 16.26 11.04
CA TRP A 427 1.66 16.10 9.59
C TRP A 427 0.21 15.84 9.18
N ASN A 428 -0.27 16.62 8.22
CA ASN A 428 -1.64 16.53 7.73
C ASN A 428 -1.66 16.48 6.20
N ARG A 429 -2.54 15.65 5.63
CA ARG A 429 -2.82 15.63 4.20
C ARG A 429 -4.31 15.57 3.95
N THR A 430 -4.82 16.54 3.21
CA THR A 430 -6.19 16.54 2.71
C THR A 430 -6.19 16.19 1.23
N THR A 431 -7.01 15.23 0.84
CA THR A 431 -7.25 14.82 -0.54
C THR A 431 -8.66 15.21 -0.94
N MET A 432 -8.81 15.85 -2.07
CA MET A 432 -10.09 16.07 -2.75
C MET A 432 -9.95 15.60 -4.19
N ASN A 433 -10.83 14.69 -4.63
CA ASN A 433 -10.87 14.19 -5.99
C ASN A 433 -12.30 14.26 -6.50
N TYR A 434 -12.53 14.97 -7.59
CA TYR A 434 -13.81 15.06 -8.25
C TYR A 434 -13.68 14.64 -9.70
N PHE A 435 -14.47 13.67 -10.13
CA PHE A 435 -14.45 13.18 -11.50
C PHE A 435 -15.83 12.79 -12.01
N TRP A 436 -15.96 12.82 -13.31
CA TRP A 436 -17.08 12.23 -14.02
C TRP A 436 -16.62 11.06 -14.88
N HIS A 437 -17.54 10.14 -15.01
CA HIS A 437 -17.34 8.96 -15.82
C HIS A 437 -18.52 8.82 -16.79
N PHE A 438 -18.19 8.58 -18.05
CA PHE A 438 -19.14 8.36 -19.11
C PHE A 438 -18.78 7.10 -19.86
N LYS A 439 -19.74 6.18 -19.98
CA LYS A 439 -19.58 4.93 -20.73
C LYS A 439 -20.70 4.78 -21.71
N LYS A 440 -20.40 4.46 -22.98
CA LYS A 440 -21.39 4.25 -24.02
C LYS A 440 -20.99 3.09 -24.92
N GLU A 441 -21.92 2.18 -25.11
CA GLU A 441 -21.86 1.14 -26.13
C GLU A 441 -22.57 1.61 -27.39
N PHE A 442 -21.93 1.48 -28.53
CA PHE A 442 -22.44 1.82 -29.82
C PHE A 442 -22.84 0.57 -30.62
N PRO A 443 -23.67 0.69 -31.67
CA PRO A 443 -23.83 -0.38 -32.64
C PRO A 443 -22.48 -0.87 -33.16
N ASN A 444 -22.41 -2.13 -33.59
CA ASN A 444 -21.19 -2.78 -34.09
C ASN A 444 -20.12 -3.06 -33.05
N LEU A 445 -20.51 -3.26 -31.78
CA LEU A 445 -19.63 -3.71 -30.70
C LEU A 445 -18.49 -2.73 -30.36
N LEU A 446 -18.68 -1.46 -30.62
CA LEU A 446 -17.78 -0.39 -30.21
C LEU A 446 -18.20 0.15 -28.85
N GLU A 447 -17.26 0.28 -27.94
CA GLU A 447 -17.43 0.83 -26.59
C GLU A 447 -16.52 2.05 -26.41
N LEU A 448 -17.06 3.11 -25.84
CA LEU A 448 -16.30 4.28 -25.38
C LEU A 448 -16.51 4.47 -23.89
N ASP A 449 -15.40 4.55 -23.17
CA ASP A 449 -15.34 4.77 -21.74
C ASP A 449 -14.44 5.98 -21.47
N VAL A 450 -14.97 7.05 -20.88
CA VAL A 450 -14.24 8.29 -20.63
C VAL A 450 -14.34 8.66 -19.16
N THR A 451 -13.18 8.96 -18.57
CA THR A 451 -13.09 9.51 -17.22
C THR A 451 -12.32 10.82 -17.27
N ALA A 452 -12.85 11.86 -16.65
CA ALA A 452 -12.14 13.13 -16.51
C ALA A 452 -12.37 13.73 -15.13
N GLY A 453 -11.37 14.37 -14.57
CA GLY A 453 -11.49 14.89 -13.23
C GLY A 453 -10.39 15.86 -12.80
N VAL A 454 -10.54 16.33 -11.58
CA VAL A 454 -9.60 17.20 -10.88
C VAL A 454 -9.32 16.64 -9.51
N GLN A 455 -8.04 16.63 -9.15
CA GLN A 455 -7.56 16.19 -7.85
C GLN A 455 -6.76 17.33 -7.21
N ARG A 456 -7.07 17.63 -5.96
CA ARG A 456 -6.26 18.51 -5.13
C ARG A 456 -5.76 17.74 -3.92
N THR A 457 -4.47 17.85 -3.67
CA THR A 457 -3.83 17.34 -2.46
C THR A 457 -3.14 18.50 -1.76
N GLN A 458 -3.44 18.70 -0.49
CA GLN A 458 -2.78 19.72 0.32
C GLN A 458 -2.18 19.05 1.54
N SER A 459 -0.90 19.24 1.75
CA SER A 459 -0.16 18.72 2.91
C SER A 459 0.37 19.89 3.74
N SER A 460 0.35 19.72 5.05
CA SER A 460 1.08 20.57 5.98
C SER A 460 1.95 19.71 6.88
N ASN A 461 3.13 20.20 7.20
CA ASN A 461 4.12 19.53 8.01
C ASN A 461 4.69 20.54 9.01
N VAL A 462 4.29 20.43 10.26
CA VAL A 462 4.80 21.25 11.34
C VAL A 462 5.71 20.38 12.22
N ARG A 463 6.96 20.79 12.31
CA ARG A 463 7.98 20.07 13.07
C ARG A 463 8.57 21.02 14.10
N LEU A 464 8.48 20.66 15.38
CA LEU A 464 9.10 21.33 16.49
C LEU A 464 10.14 20.40 17.11
N SER A 465 11.40 20.81 17.15
CA SER A 465 12.48 20.05 17.76
C SER A 465 13.26 20.92 18.75
N GLY A 466 13.78 20.29 19.79
CA GLY A 466 14.58 20.98 20.80
C GLY A 466 15.28 19.98 21.73
N THR A 467 16.06 20.51 22.67
CA THR A 467 16.74 19.77 23.71
C THR A 467 15.95 19.77 25.00
N VAL A 468 16.12 18.75 25.84
CA VAL A 468 15.46 18.61 27.14
C VAL A 468 16.50 18.18 28.17
N ASP A 469 16.44 18.73 29.35
CA ASP A 469 17.27 18.36 30.50
C ASP A 469 16.55 17.28 31.35
N GLU A 470 17.25 16.20 31.70
CA GLU A 470 16.68 15.05 32.40
C GLU A 470 16.19 15.40 33.84
N GLU A 471 16.79 16.40 34.51
CA GLU A 471 16.38 16.81 35.85
C GLU A 471 15.01 17.50 35.90
N LYS A 472 14.49 17.94 34.77
CA LYS A 472 13.19 18.63 34.70
C LYS A 472 12.17 17.73 34.03
N ASP A 473 11.63 16.77 34.75
CA ASP A 473 10.54 15.88 34.31
C ASP A 473 9.19 16.61 34.05
N GLN A 474 9.22 17.96 34.05
CA GLN A 474 8.08 18.82 33.78
C GLN A 474 8.24 19.51 32.42
N TYR A 475 7.37 19.09 31.52
CA TYR A 475 7.25 19.62 30.16
C TYR A 475 6.59 21.00 30.20
N TYR A 476 7.36 22.05 30.32
CA TYR A 476 6.87 23.41 30.04
C TYR A 476 7.25 23.80 28.61
N TYR A 477 6.25 24.14 27.84
CA TYR A 477 6.39 24.59 26.45
C TYR A 477 7.07 25.96 26.32
N ASP A 478 7.32 26.66 27.43
CA ASP A 478 7.70 28.07 27.44
C ASP A 478 9.21 28.33 27.62
N ASP A 479 10.05 27.32 27.93
CA ASP A 479 11.48 27.51 28.27
C ASP A 479 12.46 26.91 27.21
N PHE A 480 12.08 26.84 25.93
CA PHE A 480 12.96 26.27 24.91
C PHE A 480 13.87 27.33 24.29
N GLU A 481 15.05 27.53 24.83
CA GLU A 481 16.06 28.43 24.29
C GLU A 481 16.60 27.98 22.92
N ASP A 482 16.49 26.67 22.55
CA ASP A 482 16.99 26.09 21.30
C ASP A 482 15.91 25.41 20.44
N ALA A 483 14.66 25.84 20.54
CA ALA A 483 13.59 25.20 19.76
C ALA A 483 13.64 25.64 18.29
N SER A 484 13.72 24.66 17.39
CA SER A 484 13.58 24.89 15.94
C SER A 484 12.17 24.54 15.49
N LEU A 485 11.47 25.51 14.92
CA LEU A 485 10.16 25.32 14.31
C LEU A 485 10.28 25.33 12.79
N VAL A 486 9.84 24.25 12.17
CA VAL A 486 9.69 24.15 10.72
C VAL A 486 8.20 24.00 10.42
N ASP A 487 7.64 24.96 9.69
CA ASP A 487 6.26 24.93 9.19
C ASP A 487 6.28 24.94 7.66
N GLN A 488 5.82 23.86 7.05
CA GLN A 488 5.86 23.66 5.62
C GLN A 488 4.49 23.20 5.10
N SER A 489 4.04 23.82 4.05
CA SER A 489 2.86 23.40 3.32
C SER A 489 3.22 23.01 1.89
N ASN A 490 2.43 22.15 1.27
CA ASN A 490 2.56 21.78 -0.13
C ASN A 490 1.16 21.59 -0.72
N SER A 491 0.88 22.27 -1.81
CA SER A 491 -0.36 22.12 -2.58
C SER A 491 -0.08 21.60 -3.97
N ASN A 492 -0.74 20.50 -4.31
CA ASN A 492 -0.66 19.88 -5.64
C ASN A 492 -2.04 19.85 -6.27
N MET A 493 -2.16 20.32 -7.52
CA MET A 493 -3.38 20.30 -8.31
C MET A 493 -3.15 19.50 -9.59
N GLY A 494 -3.96 18.49 -9.81
CA GLY A 494 -3.91 17.65 -11.01
C GLY A 494 -5.23 17.65 -11.78
N TYR A 495 -5.18 17.86 -13.07
CA TYR A 495 -6.30 17.71 -14.00
C TYR A 495 -6.02 16.50 -14.87
N TYR A 496 -6.97 15.61 -15.02
CA TYR A 496 -6.75 14.40 -15.79
C TYR A 496 -7.95 14.02 -16.64
N ALA A 497 -7.63 13.41 -17.78
CA ALA A 497 -8.64 12.83 -18.66
C ALA A 497 -8.09 11.53 -19.25
N GLU A 498 -8.98 10.56 -19.41
CA GLU A 498 -8.69 9.29 -20.06
C GLU A 498 -9.85 8.80 -20.86
N ALA A 499 -9.55 8.25 -22.03
CA ALA A 499 -10.52 7.56 -22.88
C ALA A 499 -10.04 6.14 -23.17
N VAL A 500 -10.93 5.17 -23.08
CA VAL A 500 -10.73 3.80 -23.54
C VAL A 500 -11.72 3.51 -24.66
N LEU A 501 -11.19 3.15 -25.82
CA LEU A 501 -11.95 2.71 -26.96
C LEU A 501 -11.89 1.19 -27.04
N GLY A 502 -13.01 0.51 -26.84
CA GLY A 502 -13.16 -0.93 -26.92
C GLY A 502 -13.80 -1.36 -28.23
N TYR A 503 -13.29 -2.41 -28.86
CA TYR A 503 -13.88 -3.02 -30.04
C TYR A 503 -14.08 -4.52 -29.83
N GLN A 504 -15.34 -4.97 -30.02
CA GLN A 504 -15.76 -6.37 -29.85
C GLN A 504 -15.41 -7.00 -28.49
N GLU A 505 -15.25 -6.22 -27.43
CA GLU A 505 -14.74 -6.67 -26.14
C GLU A 505 -13.37 -7.39 -26.21
N ARG A 506 -12.61 -7.21 -27.30
CA ARG A 506 -11.33 -7.85 -27.58
C ARG A 506 -10.16 -6.91 -27.71
N ILE A 507 -10.36 -5.75 -28.33
CA ILE A 507 -9.31 -4.75 -28.54
C ILE A 507 -9.67 -3.52 -27.71
N PHE A 508 -8.74 -3.05 -26.92
CA PHE A 508 -8.92 -1.86 -26.10
C PHE A 508 -7.73 -0.93 -26.26
N LEU A 509 -7.99 0.27 -26.73
CA LEU A 509 -7.02 1.36 -26.83
C LEU A 509 -7.29 2.37 -25.70
N THR A 510 -6.32 2.59 -24.86
CA THR A 510 -6.35 3.59 -23.79
C THR A 510 -5.48 4.78 -24.17
N VAL A 511 -6.02 5.99 -24.05
CA VAL A 511 -5.26 7.23 -24.18
C VAL A 511 -5.63 8.12 -23.00
N GLY A 512 -4.65 8.67 -22.33
CA GLY A 512 -4.87 9.53 -21.18
C GLY A 512 -3.79 10.59 -21.04
N GLU A 513 -4.13 11.65 -20.34
CA GLU A 513 -3.26 12.78 -20.04
C GLU A 513 -3.55 13.29 -18.62
N ARG A 514 -2.49 13.67 -17.93
CA ARG A 514 -2.59 14.40 -16.68
C ARG A 514 -1.72 15.66 -16.75
N MET A 515 -2.30 16.78 -16.41
CA MET A 515 -1.60 18.04 -16.19
C MET A 515 -1.52 18.32 -14.70
N GLU A 516 -0.38 18.69 -14.21
CA GLU A 516 -0.12 18.89 -12.79
C GLU A 516 0.56 20.21 -12.50
N GLU A 517 0.12 20.87 -11.43
CA GLU A 517 0.68 22.10 -10.89
C GLU A 517 1.08 21.85 -9.44
N ASN A 518 2.28 22.29 -9.07
CA ASN A 518 2.76 22.22 -7.69
C ASN A 518 3.50 23.52 -7.33
N GLU A 519 3.35 23.98 -6.12
CA GLU A 519 3.95 25.25 -5.67
C GLU A 519 5.49 25.22 -5.60
N TYR A 520 6.07 24.02 -5.53
CA TYR A 520 7.54 23.84 -5.52
C TYR A 520 8.13 23.48 -6.89
N PHE A 521 7.35 23.49 -7.95
CA PHE A 521 7.95 23.47 -9.27
C PHE A 521 8.78 24.73 -9.48
N GLY A 522 10.01 24.57 -10.03
CA GLY A 522 10.89 25.71 -10.30
C GLY A 522 10.20 26.83 -11.08
N LYS A 523 10.59 28.09 -10.82
CA LYS A 523 9.92 29.30 -11.34
C LYS A 523 9.59 29.26 -12.84
N ASP A 524 10.45 28.60 -13.62
CA ASP A 524 10.32 28.53 -15.06
C ASP A 524 9.75 27.18 -15.55
N TYR A 525 9.40 26.27 -14.65
CA TYR A 525 8.93 24.94 -15.03
C TYR A 525 7.46 24.93 -15.47
N GLY A 526 6.63 25.69 -14.77
CA GLY A 526 5.19 25.79 -15.05
C GLY A 526 4.41 24.51 -14.75
N ARG A 527 3.69 24.01 -15.75
CA ARG A 527 2.86 22.83 -15.66
C ARG A 527 3.56 21.58 -16.18
N HIS A 528 3.35 20.48 -15.50
CA HIS A 528 3.85 19.19 -15.98
C HIS A 528 2.74 18.41 -16.70
N PHE A 529 3.09 17.79 -17.84
CA PHE A 529 2.19 16.95 -18.63
C PHE A 529 2.65 15.50 -18.59
N SER A 530 1.74 14.60 -18.32
CA SER A 530 1.98 13.17 -18.13
C SER A 530 1.11 12.34 -19.06
N PRO A 531 1.50 12.19 -20.35
CA PRO A 531 0.76 11.39 -21.31
C PRO A 531 0.89 9.88 -21.03
N ARG A 532 -0.16 9.14 -21.42
CA ARG A 532 -0.14 7.68 -21.41
C ARG A 532 -0.91 7.09 -22.57
N ILE A 533 -0.43 5.95 -23.07
CA ILE A 533 -1.09 5.16 -24.09
C ILE A 533 -0.95 3.68 -23.78
N GLY A 534 -2.01 2.92 -24.05
CA GLY A 534 -2.02 1.49 -23.80
C GLY A 534 -2.89 0.75 -24.79
N LEU A 535 -2.49 -0.48 -25.11
CA LEU A 535 -3.22 -1.39 -25.97
C LEU A 535 -3.38 -2.74 -25.25
N SER A 536 -4.59 -3.27 -25.27
CA SER A 536 -4.88 -4.63 -24.83
C SER A 536 -5.64 -5.37 -25.93
N TYR A 537 -5.19 -6.58 -26.24
CA TYR A 537 -5.84 -7.45 -27.23
C TYR A 537 -6.05 -8.83 -26.65
N ILE A 538 -7.31 -9.32 -26.75
CA ILE A 538 -7.73 -10.62 -26.27
C ILE A 538 -8.02 -11.53 -27.47
N TRP A 539 -7.40 -12.69 -27.45
CA TRP A 539 -7.61 -13.73 -28.45
C TRP A 539 -7.73 -15.11 -27.80
N GLU A 540 -8.42 -15.99 -28.47
CA GLU A 540 -8.74 -17.34 -27.98
C GLU A 540 -8.23 -18.37 -28.98
N LEU A 541 -7.58 -19.43 -28.44
CA LEU A 541 -7.05 -20.52 -29.22
C LEU A 541 -7.26 -21.84 -28.47
N GLY A 542 -8.21 -22.66 -28.91
CA GLY A 542 -8.37 -24.03 -28.41
C GLY A 542 -8.54 -24.16 -26.90
N GLY A 543 -9.28 -23.24 -26.24
CA GLY A 543 -9.49 -23.23 -24.78
C GLY A 543 -8.43 -22.46 -23.99
N LEU A 544 -7.43 -21.93 -24.68
CA LEU A 544 -6.49 -20.94 -24.15
C LEU A 544 -7.02 -19.54 -24.45
N ILE A 545 -7.19 -18.71 -23.43
CA ILE A 545 -7.46 -17.28 -23.58
C ILE A 545 -6.15 -16.54 -23.33
N CYS A 546 -5.77 -15.69 -24.28
CA CYS A 546 -4.59 -14.87 -24.20
C CYS A 546 -4.99 -13.39 -24.24
N LYS A 547 -4.47 -12.62 -23.30
CA LYS A 547 -4.53 -11.18 -23.33
C LYS A 547 -3.11 -10.65 -23.51
N THR A 548 -2.81 -10.09 -24.67
CA THR A 548 -1.55 -9.39 -24.93
C THR A 548 -1.75 -7.91 -24.64
N ARG A 549 -0.75 -7.27 -24.07
CA ARG A 549 -0.84 -5.87 -23.66
C ARG A 549 0.49 -5.14 -23.86
N ALA A 550 0.38 -3.88 -24.21
CA ALA A 550 1.51 -2.95 -24.26
C ALA A 550 1.07 -1.61 -23.68
N ALA A 551 1.92 -1.00 -22.92
CA ALA A 551 1.64 0.27 -22.27
C ALA A 551 2.88 1.15 -22.24
N TRP A 552 2.68 2.45 -22.42
CA TRP A 552 3.70 3.47 -22.24
C TRP A 552 3.11 4.61 -21.40
N GLY A 553 3.94 5.14 -20.48
CA GLY A 553 3.61 6.31 -19.70
C GLY A 553 4.82 7.23 -19.58
N GLY A 554 4.60 8.51 -19.81
CA GLY A 554 5.64 9.52 -19.75
C GLY A 554 5.27 10.59 -18.72
N GLY A 555 5.67 10.44 -17.47
CA GLY A 555 5.45 11.54 -16.56
C GLY A 555 4.96 11.22 -15.17
N GLY A 556 5.27 10.06 -14.62
CA GLY A 556 5.28 9.97 -13.17
C GLY A 556 6.23 11.05 -12.65
N ILE A 557 5.77 11.92 -11.74
CA ILE A 557 6.57 13.01 -11.19
C ILE A 557 6.67 12.92 -9.67
N ASN A 558 7.75 13.47 -9.15
CA ASN A 558 7.91 13.73 -7.72
C ASN A 558 8.35 15.18 -7.54
N PRO A 559 7.48 16.07 -7.03
CA PRO A 559 7.82 17.47 -6.87
C PRO A 559 8.93 17.65 -5.83
N PRO A 560 9.74 18.71 -5.94
CA PRO A 560 10.64 19.10 -4.88
C PRO A 560 9.90 19.25 -3.55
N GLN A 561 10.56 18.93 -2.47
CA GLN A 561 10.02 19.18 -1.13
C GLN A 561 10.33 20.61 -0.71
N ALA A 562 9.52 21.17 0.18
CA ALA A 562 9.74 22.51 0.72
C ALA A 562 11.16 22.69 1.28
N MET A 563 11.66 21.69 2.04
CA MET A 563 13.01 21.69 2.60
C MET A 563 14.13 21.66 1.53
N GLN A 564 13.84 21.32 0.31
CA GLN A 564 14.81 21.30 -0.80
C GLN A 564 14.79 22.64 -1.55
N ALA A 565 13.63 23.22 -1.72
CA ALA A 565 13.43 24.46 -2.46
C ALA A 565 13.70 25.71 -1.61
N LEU A 566 13.44 25.65 -0.30
CA LEU A 566 13.55 26.79 0.61
C LEU A 566 14.82 26.69 1.48
N PRO A 567 15.43 27.83 1.82
CA PRO A 567 16.57 27.84 2.73
C PRO A 567 16.16 27.41 4.14
N SER A 568 17.08 26.72 4.82
CA SER A 568 16.91 26.34 6.21
C SER A 568 18.27 26.19 6.89
N GLU A 569 18.30 26.43 8.19
CA GLU A 569 19.52 26.37 9.00
C GLU A 569 19.29 25.49 10.23
N SER A 570 20.31 24.72 10.57
CA SER A 570 20.38 23.91 11.79
C SER A 570 21.68 24.19 12.55
N SER A 571 21.85 23.59 13.71
CA SER A 571 23.10 23.74 14.51
C SER A 571 24.36 23.26 13.76
N TYR A 572 24.20 22.34 12.78
CA TYR A 572 25.33 21.69 12.11
C TYR A 572 25.40 21.96 10.60
N SER A 573 24.34 22.53 10.01
CA SER A 573 24.29 22.69 8.56
C SER A 573 23.38 23.85 8.12
N ILE A 574 23.72 24.41 6.98
CA ILE A 574 22.96 25.45 6.28
C ILE A 574 22.52 24.89 4.93
N ASN A 575 21.21 24.78 4.71
CA ASN A 575 20.65 24.54 3.40
C ASN A 575 20.33 25.88 2.72
N ILE A 576 20.98 26.17 1.64
CA ILE A 576 20.80 27.43 0.90
C ILE A 576 19.44 27.49 0.21
N GLY A 577 18.83 26.29 -0.06
CA GLY A 577 17.60 26.15 -0.84
C GLY A 577 17.82 26.40 -2.33
N ASN A 578 17.05 25.73 -3.17
CA ASN A 578 17.12 25.91 -4.62
C ASN A 578 15.72 26.11 -5.22
N PRO A 579 15.32 27.36 -5.50
CA PRO A 579 14.01 27.66 -6.07
C PRO A 579 13.86 27.26 -7.54
N ASN A 580 14.92 26.76 -8.19
CA ASN A 580 14.92 26.37 -9.59
C ASN A 580 14.84 24.85 -9.78
N LEU A 581 14.63 24.10 -8.72
CA LEU A 581 14.49 22.64 -8.82
C LEU A 581 13.32 22.26 -9.73
N ARG A 582 13.61 21.31 -10.60
CA ARG A 582 12.59 20.65 -11.42
C ARG A 582 12.07 19.41 -10.67
N PRO A 583 10.84 18.97 -10.95
CA PRO A 583 10.37 17.70 -10.43
C PRO A 583 11.20 16.55 -10.99
N GLU A 584 11.42 15.53 -10.17
CA GLU A 584 11.91 14.24 -10.66
C GLU A 584 10.86 13.63 -11.59
N ARG A 585 11.29 12.97 -12.66
CA ARG A 585 10.40 12.45 -13.70
C ARG A 585 10.63 10.96 -13.94
N GLN A 586 9.56 10.27 -14.30
CA GLN A 586 9.62 8.89 -14.73
C GLN A 586 8.96 8.73 -16.09
N SER A 587 9.56 7.95 -16.97
CA SER A 587 8.93 7.43 -18.17
C SER A 587 9.26 5.94 -18.33
N GLY A 588 8.49 5.24 -19.16
CA GLY A 588 8.82 3.86 -19.45
C GLY A 588 7.71 3.15 -20.19
N TYR A 589 8.01 1.94 -20.61
CA TYR A 589 7.05 1.08 -21.28
C TYR A 589 7.05 -0.32 -20.67
N GLU A 590 5.98 -1.03 -20.93
CA GLU A 590 5.81 -2.42 -20.54
C GLU A 590 5.05 -3.18 -21.62
N ILE A 591 5.47 -4.42 -21.83
CA ILE A 591 4.84 -5.36 -22.76
C ILE A 591 4.61 -6.66 -22.00
N GLY A 592 3.44 -7.24 -22.14
CA GLY A 592 3.12 -8.46 -21.40
C GLY A 592 2.05 -9.31 -22.05
N GLY A 593 1.91 -10.49 -21.49
CA GLY A 593 0.88 -11.45 -21.84
C GLY A 593 0.30 -12.12 -20.60
N ASP A 594 -1.02 -12.21 -20.57
CA ASP A 594 -1.78 -12.91 -19.54
C ASP A 594 -2.43 -14.12 -20.21
N PHE A 595 -2.08 -15.34 -19.76
CA PHE A 595 -2.49 -16.60 -20.35
C PHE A 595 -3.39 -17.37 -19.39
N TYR A 596 -4.55 -17.78 -19.87
CA TYR A 596 -5.58 -18.43 -19.08
C TYR A 596 -5.92 -19.79 -19.71
N ILE A 597 -5.78 -20.86 -18.95
CA ILE A 597 -6.14 -22.22 -19.40
C ILE A 597 -7.23 -22.76 -18.48
N GLY A 598 -8.44 -22.92 -19.04
CA GLY A 598 -9.60 -23.29 -18.25
C GLY A 598 -9.87 -22.29 -17.12
N ASP A 599 -10.41 -22.78 -15.99
CA ASP A 599 -10.74 -21.95 -14.82
C ASP A 599 -9.66 -22.01 -13.73
N ASN A 600 -8.59 -22.78 -13.95
CA ASN A 600 -7.68 -23.19 -12.88
C ASN A 600 -6.22 -22.78 -13.09
N PHE A 601 -5.83 -22.32 -14.27
CA PHE A 601 -4.44 -21.96 -14.54
C PHE A 601 -4.33 -20.56 -15.14
N PHE A 602 -3.46 -19.75 -14.54
CA PHE A 602 -3.11 -18.39 -14.96
C PHE A 602 -1.60 -18.21 -14.96
N LEU A 603 -1.09 -17.63 -16.04
CA LEU A 603 0.29 -17.16 -16.14
C LEU A 603 0.29 -15.71 -16.64
N GLU A 604 0.98 -14.84 -15.94
CA GLU A 604 1.31 -13.49 -16.37
C GLU A 604 2.82 -13.40 -16.64
N VAL A 605 3.18 -12.78 -17.76
CA VAL A 605 4.57 -12.46 -18.11
C VAL A 605 4.61 -10.98 -18.49
N THR A 606 5.49 -10.21 -17.89
CA THR A 606 5.67 -8.78 -18.19
C THR A 606 7.15 -8.44 -18.30
N TYR A 607 7.51 -7.80 -19.39
CA TYR A 607 8.78 -7.06 -19.51
C TYR A 607 8.52 -5.57 -19.27
N PHE A 608 9.41 -4.91 -18.54
CA PHE A 608 9.34 -3.48 -18.31
C PHE A 608 10.70 -2.82 -18.48
N ASP A 609 10.68 -1.54 -18.88
CA ASP A 609 11.84 -0.67 -18.98
C ASP A 609 11.42 0.74 -18.52
N GLN A 610 12.06 1.23 -17.46
CA GLN A 610 11.73 2.47 -16.78
C GLN A 610 12.96 3.34 -16.64
N LEU A 611 12.79 4.61 -16.96
CA LEU A 611 13.81 5.63 -16.87
C LEU A 611 13.36 6.71 -15.88
N PHE A 612 14.18 6.98 -14.89
CA PHE A 612 14.01 8.08 -13.93
C PHE A 612 15.05 9.14 -14.23
N LEU A 613 14.60 10.40 -14.28
CA LEU A 613 15.39 11.57 -14.63
C LEU A 613 15.22 12.66 -13.59
N ASP A 614 16.20 13.56 -13.54
CA ASP A 614 16.20 14.75 -12.70
C ASP A 614 16.10 14.43 -11.20
N GLY A 615 16.63 13.29 -10.75
CA GLY A 615 16.66 12.94 -9.32
C GLY A 615 17.21 14.09 -8.49
N ILE A 616 16.53 14.43 -7.39
CA ILE A 616 16.94 15.54 -6.54
C ILE A 616 17.90 15.02 -5.48
N GLN A 617 19.11 15.54 -5.48
CA GLN A 617 20.18 15.15 -4.57
C GLN A 617 20.78 16.35 -3.86
N ASN A 618 21.34 16.09 -2.70
CA ASN A 618 22.11 17.05 -1.95
C ASN A 618 23.50 17.19 -2.55
N ASP A 619 23.91 18.44 -2.86
CA ASP A 619 25.25 18.79 -3.30
C ASP A 619 26.00 19.44 -2.13
N PRO A 620 26.93 18.72 -1.46
CA PRO A 620 27.70 19.23 -0.32
C PRO A 620 28.89 20.09 -0.74
N SER A 621 28.87 20.72 -1.91
CA SER A 621 30.05 21.38 -2.53
C SER A 621 30.56 22.62 -1.81
N ILE A 622 29.89 23.08 -0.78
CA ILE A 622 30.28 24.32 -0.10
C ILE A 622 30.48 24.01 1.40
N ASN A 623 31.75 23.91 1.80
CA ASN A 623 32.10 24.00 3.21
C ASN A 623 32.60 25.40 3.47
N ASP A 624 31.90 26.18 4.29
CA ASP A 624 32.44 27.45 4.80
C ASP A 624 33.35 27.16 5.98
N PRO A 625 34.70 27.33 5.83
CA PRO A 625 35.63 27.09 6.92
C PRO A 625 35.43 28.01 8.12
N ALA A 626 34.71 29.13 7.93
CA ALA A 626 34.52 30.12 8.98
C ALA A 626 33.37 29.79 9.94
N THR A 627 32.37 29.05 9.51
CA THR A 627 31.18 28.79 10.31
C THR A 627 31.20 27.42 10.98
N LEU A 628 32.12 26.54 10.63
CA LEU A 628 32.12 25.13 11.03
C LEU A 628 30.83 24.36 10.69
N LYS A 629 29.90 24.99 9.94
CA LYS A 629 28.68 24.40 9.47
C LYS A 629 28.85 23.89 8.04
N GLN A 630 28.28 22.75 7.74
CA GLN A 630 28.25 22.23 6.38
C GLN A 630 27.19 22.98 5.58
N GLU A 631 27.59 23.75 4.59
CA GLU A 631 26.69 24.35 3.62
C GLU A 631 26.37 23.37 2.51
N TYR A 632 25.10 23.25 2.10
CA TYR A 632 24.68 22.44 0.99
C TYR A 632 23.45 23.02 0.30
N TRP A 633 23.21 22.59 -0.91
CA TRP A 633 21.98 22.85 -1.65
C TRP A 633 21.52 21.62 -2.39
N TYR A 634 20.30 21.63 -2.89
CA TYR A 634 19.77 20.54 -3.67
C TYR A 634 19.85 20.85 -5.16
N ILE A 635 20.15 19.85 -5.96
CA ILE A 635 20.25 19.93 -7.41
C ILE A 635 19.49 18.80 -8.07
N ASN A 636 19.01 19.02 -9.29
CA ASN A 636 18.51 17.96 -10.13
C ASN A 636 19.70 17.19 -10.73
N PHE A 637 20.00 16.07 -10.16
CA PHE A 637 21.04 15.19 -10.61
C PHE A 637 20.64 13.75 -10.40
N GLY A 638 20.79 12.94 -11.41
CA GLY A 638 20.59 11.51 -11.32
C GLY A 638 19.66 10.97 -12.37
N GLU A 639 20.11 9.88 -12.93
CA GLU A 639 19.35 9.04 -13.84
C GLU A 639 19.39 7.62 -13.30
N ILE A 640 18.24 6.95 -13.27
CA ILE A 640 18.14 5.55 -12.86
C ILE A 640 17.42 4.79 -13.95
N ILE A 641 17.99 3.66 -14.35
CA ILE A 641 17.41 2.73 -15.32
C ILE A 641 17.00 1.45 -14.58
N ASN A 642 15.71 1.14 -14.58
CA ASN A 642 15.15 -0.09 -14.02
C ASN A 642 14.49 -0.89 -15.14
N LYS A 643 14.99 -2.09 -15.44
CA LYS A 643 14.41 -2.98 -16.42
C LYS A 643 14.41 -4.42 -15.94
N GLY A 644 13.46 -5.19 -16.42
CA GLY A 644 13.37 -6.57 -15.98
C GLY A 644 12.17 -7.34 -16.49
N TRP A 645 12.05 -8.55 -15.94
CA TRP A 645 10.97 -9.48 -16.23
C TRP A 645 10.22 -9.82 -14.96
N GLU A 646 8.91 -9.90 -15.07
CA GLU A 646 8.02 -10.31 -14.01
C GLU A 646 7.16 -11.48 -14.47
N PHE A 647 7.01 -12.47 -13.60
CA PHE A 647 6.20 -13.65 -13.82
C PHE A 647 5.26 -13.85 -12.64
N ALA A 648 4.00 -14.19 -12.91
CA ALA A 648 3.07 -14.65 -11.89
C ALA A 648 2.32 -15.89 -12.38
N VAL A 649 2.23 -16.87 -11.52
CA VAL A 649 1.46 -18.11 -11.78
C VAL A 649 0.44 -18.26 -10.67
N LYS A 650 -0.81 -18.52 -11.06
CA LYS A 650 -1.86 -18.96 -10.14
C LYS A 650 -2.48 -20.23 -10.70
N THR A 651 -2.55 -21.26 -9.88
CA THR A 651 -3.19 -22.52 -10.31
C THR A 651 -3.83 -23.24 -9.12
N ARG A 652 -4.84 -24.04 -9.43
CA ARG A 652 -5.56 -24.87 -8.45
C ARG A 652 -5.62 -26.32 -8.87
N PHE A 653 -5.18 -27.18 -7.96
CA PHE A 653 -5.28 -28.64 -8.12
C PHE A 653 -6.10 -29.22 -6.96
N GLY A 654 -7.40 -29.43 -7.17
CA GLY A 654 -8.29 -29.89 -6.12
C GLY A 654 -8.30 -28.95 -4.91
N PRO A 655 -7.87 -29.39 -3.71
CA PRO A 655 -7.81 -28.58 -2.51
C PRO A 655 -6.56 -27.68 -2.41
N LEU A 656 -5.60 -27.81 -3.32
CA LEU A 656 -4.33 -27.10 -3.31
C LEU A 656 -4.37 -25.90 -4.25
N ASP A 657 -4.22 -24.70 -3.70
CA ASP A 657 -3.96 -23.46 -4.44
C ASP A 657 -2.46 -23.17 -4.45
N ILE A 658 -1.91 -22.87 -5.61
CA ILE A 658 -0.50 -22.51 -5.81
C ILE A 658 -0.46 -21.11 -6.40
N ASN A 659 0.22 -20.19 -5.72
CA ASN A 659 0.53 -18.87 -6.21
C ASN A 659 2.05 -18.71 -6.20
N ALA A 660 2.63 -18.37 -7.34
CA ALA A 660 4.06 -18.12 -7.46
C ALA A 660 4.31 -16.79 -8.17
N THR A 661 5.29 -16.04 -7.72
CA THR A 661 5.82 -14.88 -8.43
C THR A 661 7.33 -14.99 -8.54
N TYR A 662 7.87 -14.52 -9.66
CA TYR A 662 9.30 -14.41 -9.87
C TYR A 662 9.60 -13.12 -10.64
N SER A 663 10.66 -12.43 -10.26
CA SER A 663 11.08 -11.20 -10.93
C SER A 663 12.58 -11.13 -11.03
N ILE A 664 13.05 -10.69 -12.17
CA ILE A 664 14.45 -10.39 -12.45
C ILE A 664 14.54 -8.88 -12.66
N LEU A 665 15.43 -8.23 -11.95
CA LEU A 665 15.58 -6.79 -11.97
C LEU A 665 17.04 -6.38 -12.22
N ASP A 666 17.24 -5.55 -13.21
CA ASP A 666 18.49 -4.83 -13.48
C ASP A 666 18.23 -3.34 -13.21
N SER A 667 18.76 -2.85 -12.09
CA SER A 667 18.63 -1.47 -11.64
C SER A 667 20.01 -0.83 -11.59
N ARG A 668 20.22 0.23 -12.38
CA ARG A 668 21.54 0.87 -12.57
C ARG A 668 21.42 2.39 -12.54
N TRP A 669 22.54 3.01 -12.19
CA TRP A 669 22.74 4.44 -12.42
C TRP A 669 22.93 4.69 -13.91
N GLY A 670 22.23 5.68 -14.47
CA GLY A 670 22.25 6.03 -15.89
C GLY A 670 23.21 7.18 -16.21
N GLN A 671 23.63 7.94 -15.21
CA GLN A 671 24.48 9.13 -15.34
C GLN A 671 25.71 8.97 -14.45
N ASP A 672 26.84 9.53 -14.89
CA ASP A 672 28.08 9.52 -14.09
C ASP A 672 27.92 10.40 -12.84
N SER A 673 28.63 10.03 -11.77
CA SER A 673 28.65 10.78 -10.52
C SER A 673 29.14 12.20 -10.70
N ILE A 674 28.65 13.13 -9.87
CA ILE A 674 29.18 14.50 -9.82
C ILE A 674 30.60 14.44 -9.26
N ARG A 675 31.53 14.99 -9.96
CA ARG A 675 32.87 15.31 -9.41
C ARG A 675 32.73 16.53 -8.51
N GLN A 676 32.88 16.36 -7.24
CA GLN A 676 32.89 17.42 -6.26
C GLN A 676 34.29 17.60 -5.69
N ASN A 677 34.89 18.76 -5.92
CA ASN A 677 36.15 19.23 -5.31
C ASN A 677 37.19 18.15 -5.01
N ASP A 678 37.58 17.35 -6.02
CA ASP A 678 38.52 16.24 -5.93
C ASP A 678 38.11 15.07 -4.98
N LEU A 679 36.99 15.16 -4.29
CA LEU A 679 36.37 14.04 -3.58
C LEU A 679 35.46 13.29 -4.55
N VAL A 680 36.02 12.32 -5.20
CA VAL A 680 35.29 11.47 -6.13
C VAL A 680 34.55 10.43 -5.30
N TYR A 681 33.22 10.47 -5.31
CA TYR A 681 32.40 9.31 -4.90
C TYR A 681 32.57 8.19 -5.95
N GLU A 682 33.82 7.84 -6.28
CA GLU A 682 34.11 6.85 -7.29
C GLU A 682 33.47 5.52 -6.95
N GLY A 683 32.69 5.03 -7.88
CA GLY A 683 32.17 3.70 -7.84
C GLY A 683 30.81 3.50 -7.17
N PHE A 684 30.25 4.49 -6.46
CA PHE A 684 28.90 4.37 -5.85
C PHE A 684 27.78 4.72 -6.81
N PHE A 685 27.96 5.78 -7.59
CA PHE A 685 26.92 6.36 -8.45
C PHE A 685 27.34 6.43 -9.93
N ASP A 686 28.40 5.71 -10.31
CA ASP A 686 28.90 5.75 -11.68
C ASP A 686 27.92 5.10 -12.65
N LYS A 687 27.87 5.64 -13.85
CA LYS A 687 27.05 5.15 -14.94
C LYS A 687 27.25 3.65 -15.17
N GLY A 688 26.14 2.92 -15.23
CA GLY A 688 26.13 1.49 -15.43
C GLY A 688 26.40 0.67 -14.16
N VAL A 689 26.79 1.29 -13.05
CA VAL A 689 26.94 0.60 -11.77
C VAL A 689 25.57 0.21 -11.24
N ARG A 690 25.48 -0.99 -10.69
CA ARG A 690 24.27 -1.51 -10.09
C ARG A 690 23.93 -0.75 -8.82
N ARG A 691 22.65 -0.41 -8.64
CA ARG A 691 22.16 0.27 -7.43
C ARG A 691 22.30 -0.61 -6.20
N ASN A 692 22.64 0.03 -5.10
CA ASN A 692 22.71 -0.61 -3.79
C ASN A 692 21.30 -0.90 -3.23
N ASP A 693 21.20 -1.90 -2.36
CA ASP A 693 20.00 -2.34 -1.66
C ASP A 693 18.86 -2.84 -2.57
N VAL A 694 19.12 -2.99 -3.86
CA VAL A 694 18.17 -3.52 -4.83
C VAL A 694 18.53 -4.96 -5.18
N PRO A 695 17.67 -5.95 -4.85
CA PRO A 695 17.96 -7.35 -5.18
C PRO A 695 17.90 -7.59 -6.70
N THR A 696 18.75 -8.50 -7.18
CA THR A 696 18.78 -8.89 -8.59
C THR A 696 17.55 -9.68 -9.03
N SER A 697 16.93 -10.36 -8.09
CA SER A 697 15.74 -11.17 -8.30
C SER A 697 14.97 -11.33 -7.01
N THR A 698 13.68 -11.53 -7.14
CA THR A 698 12.78 -11.87 -6.03
C THR A 698 11.86 -12.99 -6.46
N ALA A 699 11.52 -13.91 -5.55
CA ALA A 699 10.52 -14.93 -5.80
C ALA A 699 9.65 -15.15 -4.57
N ASN A 700 8.42 -15.57 -4.82
CA ASN A 700 7.54 -16.08 -3.79
C ASN A 700 6.83 -17.32 -4.29
N LEU A 701 6.66 -18.29 -3.41
CA LEU A 701 5.81 -19.46 -3.62
C LEU A 701 4.89 -19.63 -2.43
N SER A 702 3.59 -19.54 -2.66
CA SER A 702 2.54 -19.77 -1.66
C SER A 702 1.76 -21.04 -2.03
N LEU A 703 1.79 -22.01 -1.14
CA LEU A 703 1.06 -23.26 -1.23
C LEU A 703 -0.05 -23.25 -0.18
N ALA A 704 -1.31 -23.18 -0.60
CA ALA A 704 -2.45 -23.16 0.30
C ALA A 704 -3.31 -24.41 0.10
N TYR A 705 -3.32 -25.27 1.11
CA TYR A 705 -4.14 -26.49 1.13
C TYR A 705 -5.42 -26.25 1.94
N SER A 706 -6.57 -26.47 1.31
CA SER A 706 -7.88 -26.32 1.94
C SER A 706 -8.22 -27.58 2.75
N LEU A 707 -8.41 -27.42 4.07
CA LEU A 707 -8.80 -28.49 4.98
C LEU A 707 -10.33 -28.64 5.01
N PRO A 708 -10.88 -29.87 4.96
CA PRO A 708 -12.31 -30.08 5.05
C PRO A 708 -12.88 -29.71 6.41
N GLY A 709 -14.14 -29.34 6.46
CA GLY A 709 -14.89 -29.13 7.72
C GLY A 709 -15.16 -30.46 8.45
N ILE A 710 -15.32 -30.39 9.78
CA ILE A 710 -15.53 -31.57 10.63
C ILE A 710 -16.92 -32.17 10.43
N THR A 711 -17.94 -31.35 10.11
CA THR A 711 -19.32 -31.81 9.92
C THR A 711 -19.83 -31.56 8.51
N PRO A 712 -20.73 -32.41 7.95
CA PRO A 712 -21.30 -32.20 6.62
C PRO A 712 -22.08 -30.90 6.46
N GLU A 713 -22.69 -30.41 7.54
CA GLU A 713 -23.42 -29.16 7.62
C GLU A 713 -22.48 -27.97 7.81
N ASN A 714 -21.22 -28.24 8.17
CA ASN A 714 -20.26 -27.23 8.53
C ASN A 714 -19.64 -26.63 7.26
N ARG A 715 -19.99 -25.43 6.95
CA ARG A 715 -19.51 -24.67 5.79
C ARG A 715 -18.07 -24.19 5.94
N LYS A 716 -17.51 -24.34 7.11
CA LYS A 716 -16.17 -23.88 7.45
C LYS A 716 -15.26 -25.10 7.59
N GLY A 717 -14.11 -25.02 7.08
CA GLY A 717 -12.98 -25.93 7.23
C GLY A 717 -11.80 -25.11 7.67
N GLY A 718 -10.64 -25.43 7.17
CA GLY A 718 -9.42 -24.69 7.45
C GLY A 718 -8.56 -24.51 6.24
N SER A 719 -7.39 -23.95 6.46
CA SER A 719 -6.32 -23.92 5.47
C SER A 719 -4.98 -24.10 6.14
N LEU A 720 -4.09 -24.79 5.44
CA LEU A 720 -2.66 -24.84 5.74
C LEU A 720 -1.94 -24.11 4.61
N VAL A 721 -1.15 -23.10 4.95
CA VAL A 721 -0.45 -22.28 3.96
C VAL A 721 1.04 -22.23 4.29
N ILE A 722 1.85 -22.52 3.29
CA ILE A 722 3.30 -22.39 3.34
C ILE A 722 3.69 -21.31 2.33
N ASP A 723 4.38 -20.29 2.80
CA ASP A 723 4.97 -19.27 1.94
C ASP A 723 6.50 -19.34 2.00
N LEU A 724 7.11 -19.36 0.83
CA LEU A 724 8.55 -19.26 0.64
C LEU A 724 8.83 -17.92 -0.04
N ASN A 725 9.61 -17.07 0.62
CA ASN A 725 10.06 -15.80 0.05
C ASN A 725 11.56 -15.84 -0.18
N TYR A 726 11.97 -15.66 -1.42
CA TYR A 726 13.35 -15.60 -1.86
C TYR A 726 13.73 -14.15 -2.21
N ILE A 727 14.82 -13.69 -1.66
CA ILE A 727 15.47 -12.42 -2.01
C ILE A 727 16.84 -12.77 -2.60
N GLY A 728 17.08 -12.33 -3.83
CA GLY A 728 18.32 -12.56 -4.57
C GLY A 728 19.49 -11.74 -4.03
N GLU A 729 20.62 -11.94 -4.66
CA GLU A 729 21.83 -11.17 -4.35
C GLU A 729 21.55 -9.66 -4.48
N LYS A 730 22.05 -8.88 -3.55
CA LYS A 730 22.05 -7.43 -3.58
C LYS A 730 23.39 -6.86 -3.17
N LYS A 731 23.78 -5.74 -3.74
CA LYS A 731 24.88 -4.93 -3.22
C LYS A 731 24.38 -4.06 -2.09
N GLY A 732 25.18 -3.92 -1.07
CA GLY A 732 24.86 -3.02 0.02
C GLY A 732 26.13 -2.57 0.71
N ARG A 733 26.02 -1.63 1.62
CA ARG A 733 27.14 -1.10 2.35
C ARG A 733 27.62 -2.13 3.39
N ASP A 734 28.93 -2.37 3.43
CA ASP A 734 29.54 -3.00 4.60
C ASP A 734 29.55 -1.97 5.73
N TRP A 735 28.61 -2.14 6.60
CA TRP A 735 28.43 -1.17 7.67
C TRP A 735 29.52 -1.26 8.73
N LEU A 736 30.12 -2.40 8.94
CA LEU A 736 31.23 -2.53 9.88
C LEU A 736 32.42 -1.70 9.40
N LEU A 737 32.76 -1.83 8.12
CA LEU A 737 33.81 -1.03 7.49
C LEU A 737 33.45 0.45 7.42
N TYR A 738 32.14 0.77 7.18
CA TYR A 738 31.65 2.14 7.23
C TYR A 738 31.86 2.79 8.59
N TYR A 739 31.53 2.07 9.68
CA TYR A 739 31.73 2.60 11.03
C TYR A 739 33.19 2.60 11.48
N ASP A 740 34.00 1.67 10.99
CA ASP A 740 35.44 1.76 11.16
C ASP A 740 36.00 3.09 10.62
N GLY A 741 35.59 3.47 9.38
CA GLY A 741 36.01 4.75 8.80
C GLY A 741 35.47 5.97 9.52
N PHE A 742 34.32 5.84 10.22
CA PHE A 742 33.71 6.97 10.91
C PHE A 742 34.25 7.18 12.34
N TYR A 743 34.61 6.09 13.04
CA TYR A 743 34.95 6.14 14.47
C TYR A 743 36.38 5.76 14.77
N ASN A 744 37.09 5.12 13.86
CA ASN A 744 38.49 4.76 14.07
C ASN A 744 39.38 5.89 13.56
N PRO A 745 40.13 6.59 14.47
CA PRO A 745 41.00 7.69 14.07
C PRO A 745 42.17 7.25 13.17
N ASP A 746 42.49 5.95 13.15
CA ASP A 746 43.55 5.38 12.32
C ASP A 746 43.06 5.04 10.88
N VAL A 747 41.80 5.18 10.61
CA VAL A 747 41.18 4.96 9.29
C VAL A 747 40.87 6.29 8.66
N ASP A 748 41.14 6.45 7.35
CA ASP A 748 40.77 7.64 6.60
C ASP A 748 39.26 7.92 6.76
N PRO A 749 38.85 9.08 7.32
CA PRO A 749 37.45 9.41 7.53
C PRO A 749 36.64 9.48 6.23
N PHE A 750 37.26 9.51 5.06
CA PHE A 750 36.59 9.46 3.76
C PHE A 750 36.48 8.04 3.18
N SER A 751 37.11 7.04 3.80
CA SER A 751 37.06 5.65 3.34
C SER A 751 35.63 5.10 3.29
N TYR A 752 34.71 5.63 4.12
CA TYR A 752 33.32 5.22 4.14
C TYR A 752 32.49 5.61 2.90
N TYR A 753 33.04 6.49 2.05
CA TYR A 753 32.47 6.81 0.72
C TYR A 753 33.09 6.01 -0.42
N SER A 754 34.08 5.19 -0.13
CA SER A 754 34.78 4.37 -1.12
C SER A 754 33.89 3.22 -1.58
N LYS A 755 34.11 2.77 -2.83
CA LYS A 755 33.49 1.54 -3.37
C LYS A 755 33.89 0.29 -2.56
N ASP A 756 34.94 0.34 -1.80
CA ASP A 756 35.48 -0.78 -1.02
C ASP A 756 34.58 -1.11 0.20
N VAL A 757 33.72 -0.18 0.60
CA VAL A 757 32.66 -0.44 1.60
C VAL A 757 31.41 -1.10 1.03
N LEU A 758 31.40 -1.49 -0.27
CA LEU A 758 30.31 -2.22 -0.88
C LEU A 758 30.60 -3.72 -0.91
N ILE A 759 29.68 -4.49 -0.32
CA ILE A 759 29.70 -5.96 -0.35
C ILE A 759 28.49 -6.53 -1.08
N ASN A 760 28.64 -7.75 -1.55
CA ASN A 760 27.54 -8.52 -2.10
C ASN A 760 26.91 -9.38 -1.00
N TYR A 761 25.69 -9.04 -0.60
CA TYR A 761 24.90 -9.86 0.30
C TYR A 761 24.35 -11.07 -0.42
N LYS A 762 24.54 -12.25 0.18
CA LYS A 762 24.09 -13.53 -0.37
C LYS A 762 22.57 -13.61 -0.46
N PRO A 763 22.04 -14.33 -1.45
CA PRO A 763 20.61 -14.58 -1.52
C PRO A 763 20.15 -15.44 -0.34
N TYR A 764 18.87 -15.26 0.05
CA TYR A 764 18.28 -16.02 1.15
C TYR A 764 16.81 -16.36 0.90
N VAL A 765 16.30 -17.34 1.67
CA VAL A 765 14.91 -17.76 1.67
C VAL A 765 14.35 -17.66 3.08
N THR A 766 13.17 -17.05 3.23
CA THR A 766 12.41 -17.13 4.47
C THR A 766 11.18 -17.99 4.28
N VAL A 767 10.85 -18.76 5.31
CA VAL A 767 9.71 -19.68 5.30
C VAL A 767 8.69 -19.23 6.33
N ARG A 768 7.41 -19.18 5.92
CA ARG A 768 6.28 -18.93 6.80
C ARG A 768 5.29 -20.08 6.72
N LEU A 769 4.82 -20.54 7.85
CA LEU A 769 3.79 -21.56 7.98
C LEU A 769 2.58 -20.97 8.67
N ARG A 770 1.40 -21.16 8.07
CA ARG A 770 0.13 -20.69 8.63
C ARG A 770 -0.89 -21.82 8.60
N CYS A 771 -1.63 -21.95 9.68
CA CYS A 771 -2.75 -22.89 9.77
C CYS A 771 -3.92 -22.16 10.42
N ASN A 772 -5.10 -22.30 9.85
CA ASN A 772 -6.35 -21.91 10.50
C ASN A 772 -7.35 -23.05 10.38
N TYR A 773 -8.21 -23.19 11.39
CA TYR A 773 -9.24 -24.22 11.37
C TYR A 773 -10.45 -23.80 12.17
N TRP A 774 -11.63 -23.89 11.55
CA TRP A 774 -12.93 -23.66 12.17
C TRP A 774 -13.46 -24.98 12.74
N PHE A 775 -13.44 -25.11 14.06
CA PHE A 775 -13.97 -26.28 14.77
C PHE A 775 -15.51 -26.30 14.78
N THR A 776 -16.11 -25.12 14.82
CA THR A 776 -17.56 -24.92 14.73
C THR A 776 -17.87 -23.78 13.76
N ASN A 777 -19.15 -23.46 13.57
CA ASN A 777 -19.54 -22.29 12.77
C ASN A 777 -19.11 -20.95 13.40
N ASN A 778 -18.77 -20.99 14.69
CA ASN A 778 -18.54 -19.80 15.50
C ASN A 778 -17.11 -19.71 16.06
N LEU A 779 -16.33 -20.82 16.06
CA LEU A 779 -15.02 -20.87 16.69
C LEU A 779 -13.97 -21.43 15.74
N ALA A 780 -12.91 -20.68 15.54
CA ALA A 780 -11.68 -21.12 14.89
C ALA A 780 -10.46 -20.90 15.79
N ALA A 781 -9.40 -21.68 15.52
CA ALA A 781 -8.06 -21.37 16.00
C ALA A 781 -7.12 -21.19 14.82
N TYR A 782 -6.06 -20.43 15.03
CA TYR A 782 -5.02 -20.26 14.02
C TYR A 782 -3.61 -20.25 14.65
N LEU A 783 -2.66 -20.69 13.85
CA LEU A 783 -1.23 -20.65 14.13
C LEU A 783 -0.52 -19.99 12.95
N ASP A 784 0.36 -19.04 13.22
CA ASP A 784 1.21 -18.39 12.23
C ASP A 784 2.66 -18.41 12.73
N ILE A 785 3.53 -19.11 12.00
CA ILE A 785 4.96 -19.18 12.28
C ILE A 785 5.70 -18.45 11.16
N ARG A 786 6.37 -17.36 11.50
CA ARG A 786 7.14 -16.52 10.58
C ARG A 786 8.61 -16.78 10.77
N ASN A 787 9.35 -16.59 9.69
CA ASN A 787 10.80 -16.82 9.67
C ASN A 787 11.15 -18.16 10.35
N LEU A 788 10.50 -19.24 9.89
CA LEU A 788 10.68 -20.60 10.42
C LEU A 788 12.16 -21.06 10.34
N THR A 789 12.88 -20.54 9.37
CA THR A 789 14.31 -20.81 9.12
C THR A 789 15.25 -20.01 10.02
N GLU A 790 14.72 -19.09 10.85
CA GLU A 790 15.51 -18.20 11.72
C GLU A 790 16.57 -17.41 10.95
N HIS A 791 16.27 -17.03 9.70
CA HIS A 791 17.20 -16.27 8.90
C HIS A 791 17.39 -14.86 9.48
N GLU A 792 18.63 -14.47 9.68
CA GLU A 792 19.02 -13.13 10.06
C GLU A 792 19.40 -12.33 8.81
N ASP A 793 18.65 -11.26 8.52
CA ASP A 793 19.01 -10.35 7.42
C ASP A 793 20.10 -9.38 7.86
N ILE A 794 21.33 -9.77 7.63
CA ILE A 794 22.52 -9.01 8.01
C ILE A 794 22.67 -7.74 7.16
N SER A 795 22.06 -7.66 6.00
CA SER A 795 22.26 -6.55 5.07
C SER A 795 21.74 -5.19 5.54
N ARG A 796 20.88 -5.19 6.55
CA ARG A 796 20.37 -4.00 7.25
C ARG A 796 20.63 -4.05 8.75
N ALA A 797 21.36 -5.05 9.18
CA ALA A 797 21.48 -5.46 10.55
C ALA A 797 22.08 -4.42 11.50
N ILE A 798 22.64 -3.36 10.95
CA ILE A 798 23.41 -2.44 11.77
C ILE A 798 22.54 -1.50 12.58
N THR A 799 21.42 -1.06 12.04
CA THR A 799 20.49 -0.22 12.80
C THR A 799 19.40 -1.03 13.47
N GLN A 800 19.11 -2.23 12.96
CA GLN A 800 17.92 -2.98 13.38
C GLN A 800 18.09 -4.47 13.05
N PRO A 801 18.37 -5.34 14.02
CA PRO A 801 18.49 -6.77 13.78
C PRO A 801 17.16 -7.34 13.26
N ALA A 802 17.26 -8.26 12.32
CA ALA A 802 16.09 -9.03 11.91
C ALA A 802 15.54 -9.81 13.11
N LEU A 803 14.22 -9.84 13.23
CA LEU A 803 13.58 -10.67 14.24
C LEU A 803 13.80 -12.15 13.88
N GLY A 804 14.10 -12.96 14.87
CA GLY A 804 14.11 -14.39 14.76
C GLY A 804 12.71 -14.98 14.47
N ARG A 805 12.54 -16.25 14.73
CA ARG A 805 11.23 -16.92 14.52
C ARG A 805 10.13 -16.29 15.38
N GLN A 806 9.01 -15.97 14.77
CA GLN A 806 7.81 -15.49 15.45
C GLN A 806 6.70 -16.54 15.37
N MET A 807 6.07 -16.82 16.49
CA MET A 807 4.91 -17.71 16.58
C MET A 807 3.72 -16.92 17.12
N VAL A 808 2.60 -16.99 16.42
CA VAL A 808 1.33 -16.37 16.83
C VAL A 808 0.28 -17.47 16.89
N PHE A 809 -0.30 -17.65 18.06
CA PHE A 809 -1.46 -18.52 18.25
C PHE A 809 -2.67 -17.67 18.63
N GLY A 810 -3.83 -17.93 18.01
CA GLY A 810 -5.02 -17.16 18.30
C GLY A 810 -6.31 -17.92 18.09
N LEU A 811 -7.37 -17.31 18.64
CA LEU A 811 -8.76 -17.76 18.52
C LEU A 811 -9.55 -16.70 17.76
N ASP A 812 -10.50 -17.16 16.95
CA ASP A 812 -11.43 -16.33 16.17
C ASP A 812 -12.87 -16.79 16.48
N LEU A 813 -13.68 -15.88 17.01
CA LEU A 813 -15.07 -16.09 17.37
C LEU A 813 -15.96 -15.23 16.48
N GLU A 814 -17.00 -15.85 15.88
CA GLU A 814 -17.96 -15.15 15.01
C GLU A 814 -19.39 -15.49 15.42
N PHE A 815 -20.25 -14.48 15.65
CA PHE A 815 -21.65 -14.62 16.12
C PHE A 815 -22.62 -13.95 15.19
#